data_bebbe243226f59c375470eec3d764ebc
#
_entry.id   bebbe243226f59c375470eec3d764ebc
#
_cell.length_a   1.000
_cell.length_b   1.000
_cell.length_c   1.000
_cell.angle_alpha   90.00
_cell.angle_beta   90.00
_cell.angle_gamma   90.00
#
_symmetry.space_group_name_H-M   'P 1'
#
loop_
_entity.id
_entity.type
_entity.pdbx_description
1 polymer ?
#
loop_
_entity_poly.entity_id
_entity_poly.type
_entity_poly.pdbx_seq_one_letter_code
_entity_poly.pdbx_strand_id
1 'polypeptide(L)'
;MSVKIFPTLKNYKKEYLPKDILSGIIMAAVSIPISMGYAQIAGVPAVYGLYGSVLPILLFAMLSTSKQFIFGVDAAPAAIVGAALATLGVTAESAQALQYVPLIALFTGLWLLLFYLLHADKIVDFISTPVMGGFISGIAVTIIMMQIPKLMGSPAGTGEFIELAEHIFLAITKINWLSFGMGIGALVILIVSKKLIPKFPMAIVIMIAGVLLTIVFHVNQYGVVLLQAVQPGLPRLIFPDFTGINLTQAVGRALMVAVVIMAETLLSENNFASKNGYELDDRQEILACAAGNLAAGAVGCCPVNGSISRTSMNEQYGGKTQVVSITAGLTMAVVLIGATGFIEYLPVPVLTAIVISALMNVVETHLAVRLFKVSRNEFYIFIAAGIGVLFLGTIYGVVIGILLSFVAVILRATNPPRSFRGMIPGKEVYYDLERNRFAYPIKHVIIYRFSENLFFANNKVLVSDIENSIKEDTKVVILDASAINSLDITAADALEMLAASLKKRGIKFYITEHSREVNDQMRKLGIGHLIKEGAVRRTILAALHDAGIEQPCPLDIPEEDLEKLKRREYFSLPAEEENTLEEFAWAFGDDAVKEIEKRVLSIVKQIHEITDLEKLSEEGIKEKLEFWNSLGALDEDELLRRMELHLDDLPSDVKENKKLVIELIERRRRKLRDRLLKEHPEIVEHIEERRERLERRLEKQNPDAVKRLKHWKDEEI
;
A
#
# COMPACT_ATOMS: atom_id res chain seq x y z
N MET A 1 19.51 22.44 10.41
CA MET A 1 19.07 22.78 9.03
C MET A 1 18.35 24.13 9.05
N SER A 2 18.59 24.99 8.06
CA SER A 2 17.89 26.29 7.95
C SER A 2 16.46 26.04 7.41
N VAL A 3 15.46 26.63 8.07
CA VAL A 3 14.07 26.63 7.60
C VAL A 3 14.03 27.28 6.22
N LYS A 4 13.43 26.60 5.25
CA LYS A 4 13.27 27.12 3.89
C LYS A 4 11.93 27.83 3.80
N ILE A 5 11.95 29.10 3.37
CA ILE A 5 10.74 29.91 3.15
C ILE A 5 10.40 29.84 1.66
N PHE A 6 9.13 29.57 1.33
CA PHE A 6 8.63 29.34 -0.02
C PHE A 6 9.44 28.33 -0.84
N PRO A 7 9.73 27.12 -0.31
CA PRO A 7 10.60 26.15 -1.01
C PRO A 7 10.02 25.73 -2.36
N THR A 8 8.70 25.69 -2.50
CA THR A 8 8.01 25.27 -3.73
C THR A 8 8.07 26.32 -4.85
N LEU A 9 8.41 27.58 -4.51
CA LEU A 9 8.57 28.66 -5.48
C LEU A 9 10.01 28.76 -6.03
N LYS A 10 10.95 28.05 -5.42
CA LYS A 10 12.31 27.95 -5.91
C LYS A 10 12.29 27.18 -7.25
N ASN A 11 12.62 27.82 -8.36
CA ASN A 11 12.52 27.31 -9.74
C ASN A 11 11.07 27.30 -10.30
N TYR A 12 10.23 28.23 -9.87
CA TYR A 12 8.87 28.36 -10.38
C TYR A 12 8.85 28.68 -11.88
N LYS A 13 8.10 27.90 -12.65
CA LYS A 13 7.93 28.13 -14.10
C LYS A 13 6.69 29.00 -14.34
N LYS A 14 6.84 30.10 -15.07
CA LYS A 14 5.73 31.04 -15.38
C LYS A 14 4.55 30.35 -16.10
N GLU A 15 4.82 29.25 -16.82
CA GLU A 15 3.80 28.44 -17.49
C GLU A 15 2.79 27.78 -16.53
N TYR A 16 3.14 27.63 -15.25
CA TYR A 16 2.23 27.08 -14.24
C TYR A 16 1.23 28.10 -13.71
N LEU A 17 1.55 29.40 -13.79
CA LEU A 17 0.80 30.47 -13.15
C LEU A 17 -0.71 30.48 -13.51
N PRO A 18 -1.13 30.36 -14.80
CA PRO A 18 -2.56 30.35 -15.12
C PRO A 18 -3.30 29.15 -14.52
N LYS A 19 -2.67 27.98 -14.50
CA LYS A 19 -3.24 26.75 -13.94
C LYS A 19 -3.32 26.82 -12.43
N ASP A 20 -2.27 27.30 -11.78
CA ASP A 20 -2.21 27.44 -10.32
C ASP A 20 -3.24 28.47 -9.83
N ILE A 21 -3.40 29.61 -10.52
CA ILE A 21 -4.44 30.61 -10.18
C ILE A 21 -5.83 30.03 -10.37
N LEU A 22 -6.12 29.39 -11.51
CA LEU A 22 -7.43 28.81 -11.78
C LEU A 22 -7.76 27.72 -10.75
N SER A 23 -6.82 26.81 -10.49
CA SER A 23 -6.99 25.77 -9.48
C SER A 23 -7.20 26.39 -8.10
N GLY A 24 -6.46 27.45 -7.73
CA GLY A 24 -6.60 28.14 -6.45
C GLY A 24 -7.99 28.75 -6.26
N ILE A 25 -8.54 29.39 -7.27
CA ILE A 25 -9.90 29.94 -7.23
C ILE A 25 -10.94 28.82 -7.06
N ILE A 26 -10.79 27.71 -7.80
CA ILE A 26 -11.67 26.55 -7.68
C ILE A 26 -11.55 25.93 -6.27
N MET A 27 -10.33 25.80 -5.75
CA MET A 27 -10.10 25.28 -4.39
C MET A 27 -10.72 26.17 -3.32
N ALA A 28 -10.63 27.50 -3.44
CA ALA A 28 -11.32 28.43 -2.55
C ALA A 28 -12.84 28.19 -2.57
N ALA A 29 -13.43 28.16 -3.77
CA ALA A 29 -14.86 27.99 -3.92
C ALA A 29 -15.39 26.64 -3.39
N VAL A 30 -14.66 25.53 -3.63
CA VAL A 30 -14.99 24.22 -3.07
C VAL A 30 -14.79 24.17 -1.56
N SER A 31 -13.79 24.89 -1.04
CA SER A 31 -13.51 24.95 0.41
C SER A 31 -14.59 25.70 1.18
N ILE A 32 -15.34 26.63 0.58
CA ILE A 32 -16.40 27.39 1.27
C ILE A 32 -17.38 26.44 1.99
N PRO A 33 -18.17 25.60 1.28
CA PRO A 33 -19.16 24.75 1.95
C PRO A 33 -18.50 23.70 2.85
N ILE A 34 -17.36 23.15 2.44
CA ILE A 34 -16.65 22.08 3.18
C ILE A 34 -16.13 22.63 4.52
N SER A 35 -15.41 23.74 4.51
CA SER A 35 -14.84 24.33 5.72
C SER A 35 -15.92 24.84 6.68
N MET A 36 -17.03 25.37 6.15
CA MET A 36 -18.18 25.76 6.95
C MET A 36 -18.80 24.56 7.66
N GLY A 37 -18.99 23.45 6.95
CA GLY A 37 -19.55 22.22 7.52
C GLY A 37 -18.65 21.62 8.59
N TYR A 38 -17.35 21.56 8.37
CA TYR A 38 -16.39 21.03 9.35
C TYR A 38 -16.24 21.92 10.58
N ALA A 39 -16.30 23.25 10.42
CA ALA A 39 -16.33 24.17 11.56
C ALA A 39 -17.54 23.88 12.49
N GLN A 40 -18.72 23.63 11.92
CA GLN A 40 -19.90 23.25 12.69
C GLN A 40 -19.74 21.89 13.39
N ILE A 41 -19.09 20.91 12.73
CA ILE A 41 -18.76 19.63 13.36
C ILE A 41 -17.80 19.82 14.52
N ALA A 42 -16.83 20.72 14.39
CA ALA A 42 -15.90 21.09 15.46
C ALA A 42 -16.55 21.89 16.60
N GLY A 43 -17.83 22.28 16.46
CA GLY A 43 -18.61 22.99 17.48
C GLY A 43 -18.48 24.52 17.47
N VAL A 44 -18.02 25.09 16.36
CA VAL A 44 -17.97 26.55 16.16
C VAL A 44 -18.87 27.01 15.01
N PRO A 45 -19.37 28.24 15.00
CA PRO A 45 -20.14 28.78 13.88
C PRO A 45 -19.42 28.64 12.54
N ALA A 46 -20.19 28.39 11.47
CA ALA A 46 -19.68 28.09 10.13
C ALA A 46 -18.63 29.08 9.61
N VAL A 47 -18.75 30.37 9.96
CA VAL A 47 -17.81 31.41 9.52
C VAL A 47 -16.36 31.16 9.95
N TYR A 48 -16.14 30.53 11.10
CA TYR A 48 -14.79 30.21 11.57
C TYR A 48 -14.06 29.24 10.67
N GLY A 49 -14.81 28.40 9.92
CA GLY A 49 -14.24 27.54 8.87
C GLY A 49 -13.66 28.38 7.71
N LEU A 50 -14.32 29.47 7.35
CA LEU A 50 -13.79 30.38 6.34
C LEU A 50 -12.55 31.15 6.87
N TYR A 51 -12.55 31.53 8.14
CA TYR A 51 -11.37 32.16 8.78
C TYR A 51 -10.16 31.21 8.78
N GLY A 52 -10.38 29.90 9.05
CA GLY A 52 -9.37 28.85 8.95
C GLY A 52 -8.85 28.61 7.53
N SER A 53 -9.57 29.10 6.53
CA SER A 53 -9.20 29.00 5.12
C SER A 53 -8.43 30.22 4.57
N VAL A 54 -7.98 31.15 5.43
CA VAL A 54 -7.18 32.31 5.01
C VAL A 54 -5.76 32.21 5.59
N LEU A 55 -5.56 32.65 6.81
CA LEU A 55 -4.23 32.76 7.43
C LEU A 55 -3.54 31.41 7.60
N PRO A 56 -4.20 30.32 8.07
CA PRO A 56 -3.60 28.99 8.20
C PRO A 56 -3.04 28.45 6.90
N ILE A 57 -3.81 28.56 5.81
CA ILE A 57 -3.39 28.06 4.48
C ILE A 57 -2.18 28.84 3.96
N LEU A 58 -2.15 30.18 4.17
CA LEU A 58 -1.04 31.02 3.72
C LEU A 58 0.26 30.69 4.46
N LEU A 59 0.21 30.46 5.79
CA LEU A 59 1.39 30.11 6.58
C LEU A 59 1.88 28.70 6.25
N PHE A 60 0.96 27.76 6.04
CA PHE A 60 1.34 26.42 5.55
C PHE A 60 2.04 26.51 4.19
N ALA A 61 1.45 27.18 3.21
CA ALA A 61 2.02 27.35 1.86
C ALA A 61 3.40 28.02 1.87
N MET A 62 3.67 28.89 2.84
CA MET A 62 4.95 29.56 3.01
C MET A 62 6.06 28.59 3.45
N LEU A 63 5.74 27.57 4.24
CA LEU A 63 6.72 26.69 4.86
C LEU A 63 6.75 25.29 4.23
N SER A 64 5.66 24.83 3.61
CA SER A 64 5.55 23.49 3.04
C SER A 64 6.49 23.26 1.85
N THR A 65 7.12 22.09 1.83
CA THR A 65 7.91 21.56 0.71
C THR A 65 7.05 20.76 -0.27
N SER A 66 5.82 20.42 0.12
CA SER A 66 4.84 19.76 -0.74
C SER A 66 4.34 20.70 -1.82
N LYS A 67 4.45 20.28 -3.08
CA LYS A 67 4.13 21.14 -4.22
C LYS A 67 2.62 21.36 -4.41
N GLN A 68 1.82 20.35 -4.16
CA GLN A 68 0.42 20.31 -4.59
C GLN A 68 -0.57 20.09 -3.45
N PHE A 69 -0.08 19.83 -2.25
CA PHE A 69 -0.93 19.46 -1.12
C PHE A 69 -1.73 20.67 -0.61
N ILE A 70 -3.03 20.45 -0.42
CA ILE A 70 -3.96 21.47 0.04
C ILE A 70 -4.23 21.30 1.53
N PHE A 71 -3.91 22.32 2.30
CA PHE A 71 -4.09 22.39 3.74
C PHE A 71 -5.32 23.23 4.10
N GLY A 72 -5.99 22.94 5.21
CA GLY A 72 -7.13 23.74 5.70
C GLY A 72 -8.05 22.96 6.62
N VAL A 73 -9.23 23.48 6.90
CA VAL A 73 -10.22 22.84 7.76
C VAL A 73 -10.63 21.51 7.15
N ASP A 74 -10.49 20.40 7.91
CA ASP A 74 -10.75 19.06 7.39
C ASP A 74 -11.47 18.18 8.42
N ALA A 75 -11.94 17.02 7.97
CA ALA A 75 -12.86 16.14 8.66
C ALA A 75 -12.31 15.59 9.99
N ALA A 76 -11.10 15.00 9.97
CA ALA A 76 -10.57 14.31 11.12
C ALA A 76 -10.33 15.22 12.35
N PRO A 77 -9.61 16.35 12.24
CA PRO A 77 -9.46 17.28 13.35
C PRO A 77 -10.80 17.83 13.84
N ALA A 78 -11.71 18.15 12.91
CA ALA A 78 -13.03 18.69 13.27
C ALA A 78 -13.85 17.70 14.12
N ALA A 79 -13.84 16.41 13.73
CA ALA A 79 -14.53 15.35 14.47
C ALA A 79 -13.93 15.13 15.85
N ILE A 80 -12.59 15.08 15.96
CA ILE A 80 -11.91 14.89 17.24
C ILE A 80 -12.23 16.02 18.20
N VAL A 81 -12.25 17.27 17.70
CA VAL A 81 -12.59 18.44 18.51
C VAL A 81 -14.06 18.43 18.91
N GLY A 82 -14.98 18.11 17.99
CA GLY A 82 -16.40 17.99 18.29
C GLY A 82 -16.69 16.91 19.36
N ALA A 83 -16.06 15.73 19.23
CA ALA A 83 -16.14 14.67 20.24
C ALA A 83 -15.50 15.12 21.58
N ALA A 84 -14.42 15.88 21.53
CA ALA A 84 -13.80 16.45 22.72
C ALA A 84 -14.73 17.42 23.46
N LEU A 85 -15.46 18.28 22.76
CA LEU A 85 -16.46 19.16 23.36
C LEU A 85 -17.62 18.36 23.99
N ALA A 86 -18.13 17.36 23.29
CA ALA A 86 -19.20 16.50 23.81
C ALA A 86 -18.81 15.83 25.14
N THR A 87 -17.59 15.25 25.21
CA THR A 87 -17.09 14.64 26.45
C THR A 87 -16.80 15.63 27.58
N LEU A 88 -16.68 16.94 27.26
CA LEU A 88 -16.57 18.03 28.24
C LEU A 88 -17.93 18.55 28.70
N GLY A 89 -19.03 18.08 28.10
CA GLY A 89 -20.36 18.63 28.31
C GLY A 89 -20.55 20.03 27.75
N VAL A 90 -19.68 20.45 26.80
CA VAL A 90 -19.74 21.77 26.18
C VAL A 90 -20.64 21.69 24.94
N THR A 91 -21.70 22.51 24.94
CA THR A 91 -22.60 22.56 23.78
C THR A 91 -21.94 23.28 22.60
N ALA A 92 -22.18 22.76 21.38
CA ALA A 92 -21.69 23.40 20.17
C ALA A 92 -22.17 24.85 20.03
N GLU A 93 -21.35 25.69 19.43
CA GLU A 93 -21.62 27.15 19.21
C GLU A 93 -21.83 27.96 20.48
N SER A 94 -21.63 27.38 21.68
CA SER A 94 -21.67 28.08 22.94
C SER A 94 -20.45 28.99 23.16
N ALA A 95 -20.55 29.97 24.08
CA ALA A 95 -19.42 30.80 24.46
C ALA A 95 -18.21 29.98 24.93
N GLN A 96 -18.44 28.85 25.61
CA GLN A 96 -17.39 27.94 26.02
C GLN A 96 -16.75 27.23 24.80
N ALA A 97 -17.54 26.77 23.81
CA ALA A 97 -17.02 26.15 22.60
C ALA A 97 -16.11 27.12 21.83
N LEU A 98 -16.51 28.39 21.75
CA LEU A 98 -15.72 29.48 21.11
C LEU A 98 -14.39 29.75 21.82
N GLN A 99 -14.23 29.33 23.07
CA GLN A 99 -12.97 29.40 23.81
C GLN A 99 -12.15 28.10 23.67
N TYR A 100 -12.78 26.94 23.85
CA TYR A 100 -12.09 25.66 23.83
C TYR A 100 -11.52 25.29 22.43
N VAL A 101 -12.30 25.50 21.37
CA VAL A 101 -11.91 25.06 20.03
C VAL A 101 -10.65 25.77 19.51
N PRO A 102 -10.54 27.11 19.56
CA PRO A 102 -9.31 27.79 19.18
C PRO A 102 -8.13 27.47 20.09
N LEU A 103 -8.40 27.23 21.38
CA LEU A 103 -7.37 26.85 22.33
C LEU A 103 -6.80 25.44 22.00
N ILE A 104 -7.65 24.48 21.65
CA ILE A 104 -7.20 23.17 21.17
C ILE A 104 -6.37 23.34 19.89
N ALA A 105 -6.77 24.21 18.95
CA ALA A 105 -5.98 24.48 17.74
C ALA A 105 -4.59 25.08 18.07
N LEU A 106 -4.54 26.03 19.00
CA LEU A 106 -3.29 26.65 19.47
C LEU A 106 -2.36 25.58 20.08
N PHE A 107 -2.86 24.78 21.04
CA PHE A 107 -2.07 23.72 21.66
C PHE A 107 -1.67 22.62 20.66
N THR A 108 -2.52 22.31 19.67
CA THR A 108 -2.16 21.41 18.57
C THR A 108 -0.96 21.96 17.80
N GLY A 109 -0.96 23.24 17.47
CA GLY A 109 0.19 23.89 16.84
C GLY A 109 1.46 23.86 17.70
N LEU A 110 1.32 24.05 19.03
CA LEU A 110 2.44 23.94 19.96
C LEU A 110 2.98 22.50 20.08
N TRP A 111 2.10 21.49 20.10
CA TRP A 111 2.51 20.07 20.07
C TRP A 111 3.23 19.72 18.76
N LEU A 112 2.73 20.16 17.61
CA LEU A 112 3.39 19.97 16.33
C LEU A 112 4.75 20.67 16.29
N LEU A 113 4.87 21.88 16.86
CA LEU A 113 6.14 22.55 17.00
C LEU A 113 7.13 21.76 17.90
N LEU A 114 6.64 21.19 18.98
CA LEU A 114 7.43 20.31 19.84
C LEU A 114 7.87 19.06 19.08
N PHE A 115 6.99 18.43 18.29
CA PHE A 115 7.30 17.28 17.44
C PHE A 115 8.40 17.63 16.42
N TYR A 116 8.32 18.80 15.79
CA TYR A 116 9.37 19.33 14.93
C TYR A 116 10.73 19.42 15.65
N LEU A 117 10.74 19.94 16.89
CA LEU A 117 11.95 20.09 17.68
C LEU A 117 12.53 18.74 18.12
N LEU A 118 11.67 17.78 18.48
CA LEU A 118 12.05 16.42 18.92
C LEU A 118 12.35 15.45 17.77
N HIS A 119 12.22 15.88 16.51
CA HIS A 119 12.39 14.99 15.33
C HIS A 119 11.44 13.79 15.36
N ALA A 120 10.18 14.05 15.68
CA ALA A 120 9.15 13.05 15.81
C ALA A 120 8.57 12.55 14.46
N ASP A 121 9.07 13.06 13.32
CA ASP A 121 8.76 12.58 11.97
C ASP A 121 8.81 11.04 11.86
N LYS A 122 9.79 10.41 12.47
CA LYS A 122 9.96 8.95 12.48
C LYS A 122 8.87 8.16 13.22
N ILE A 123 8.08 8.79 14.08
CA ILE A 123 7.01 8.11 14.82
C ILE A 123 5.87 7.72 13.87
N VAL A 124 5.66 8.45 12.81
CA VAL A 124 4.61 8.17 11.81
C VAL A 124 4.85 6.85 11.09
N ASP A 125 6.11 6.44 10.93
CA ASP A 125 6.48 5.16 10.30
C ASP A 125 5.94 3.94 11.07
N PHE A 126 5.59 4.11 12.36
CA PHE A 126 5.01 3.05 13.19
C PHE A 126 3.49 2.91 13.04
N ILE A 127 2.82 3.84 12.39
CA ILE A 127 1.37 3.77 12.16
C ILE A 127 1.14 3.05 10.82
N SER A 128 0.63 1.83 10.88
CA SER A 128 0.41 1.06 9.67
C SER A 128 -0.76 1.58 8.83
N THR A 129 -0.68 1.45 7.51
CA THR A 129 -1.73 1.85 6.56
C THR A 129 -3.11 1.25 6.90
N PRO A 130 -3.26 -0.04 7.31
CA PRO A 130 -4.54 -0.59 7.73
C PRO A 130 -5.17 0.13 8.93
N VAL A 131 -4.35 0.52 9.92
CA VAL A 131 -4.83 1.26 11.09
C VAL A 131 -5.36 2.63 10.69
N MET A 132 -4.57 3.38 9.90
CA MET A 132 -4.99 4.71 9.44
C MET A 132 -6.22 4.65 8.56
N GLY A 133 -6.28 3.71 7.61
CA GLY A 133 -7.44 3.55 6.73
C GLY A 133 -8.71 3.19 7.50
N GLY A 134 -8.61 2.28 8.49
CA GLY A 134 -9.72 1.91 9.38
C GLY A 134 -10.19 3.09 10.24
N PHE A 135 -9.24 3.80 10.84
CA PHE A 135 -9.48 4.99 11.65
C PHE A 135 -10.18 6.11 10.87
N ILE A 136 -9.63 6.49 9.71
CA ILE A 136 -10.21 7.54 8.85
C ILE A 136 -11.60 7.13 8.36
N SER A 137 -11.79 5.87 7.98
CA SER A 137 -13.10 5.35 7.57
C SER A 137 -14.10 5.38 8.73
N GLY A 138 -13.68 5.01 9.94
CA GLY A 138 -14.51 5.10 11.15
C GLY A 138 -14.96 6.53 11.43
N ILE A 139 -14.05 7.49 11.40
CA ILE A 139 -14.38 8.91 11.55
C ILE A 139 -15.37 9.37 10.48
N ALA A 140 -15.11 9.06 9.21
CA ALA A 140 -15.97 9.47 8.12
C ALA A 140 -17.41 8.94 8.31
N VAL A 141 -17.57 7.68 8.71
CA VAL A 141 -18.88 7.08 8.99
C VAL A 141 -19.53 7.75 10.19
N THR A 142 -18.82 7.97 11.30
CA THR A 142 -19.32 8.69 12.47
C THR A 142 -19.87 10.07 12.10
N ILE A 143 -19.09 10.86 11.32
CA ILE A 143 -19.52 12.19 10.90
C ILE A 143 -20.73 12.12 9.96
N ILE A 144 -20.77 11.16 9.02
CA ILE A 144 -21.95 10.96 8.18
C ILE A 144 -23.18 10.70 9.04
N MET A 145 -23.09 9.83 10.05
CA MET A 145 -24.21 9.59 10.98
C MET A 145 -24.62 10.85 11.74
N MET A 146 -23.66 11.67 12.21
CA MET A 146 -23.95 12.97 12.87
C MET A 146 -24.68 13.93 11.93
N GLN A 147 -24.44 13.88 10.63
CA GLN A 147 -25.03 14.78 9.65
C GLN A 147 -26.43 14.34 9.14
N ILE A 148 -26.76 13.04 9.21
CA ILE A 148 -28.05 12.51 8.73
C ILE A 148 -29.27 13.27 9.32
N PRO A 149 -29.36 13.57 10.65
CA PRO A 149 -30.47 14.35 11.21
C PRO A 149 -30.63 15.72 10.58
N LYS A 150 -29.52 16.41 10.20
CA LYS A 150 -29.57 17.71 9.53
C LYS A 150 -30.22 17.67 8.16
N LEU A 151 -30.09 16.56 7.42
CA LEU A 151 -30.85 16.38 6.16
C LEU A 151 -32.36 16.38 6.38
N MET A 152 -32.78 15.94 7.56
CA MET A 152 -34.19 15.87 7.95
C MET A 152 -34.74 17.17 8.60
N GLY A 153 -33.87 18.20 8.71
CA GLY A 153 -34.21 19.47 9.37
C GLY A 153 -34.06 19.46 10.89
N SER A 154 -33.45 18.41 11.46
CA SER A 154 -33.15 18.29 12.90
C SER A 154 -31.73 18.79 13.21
N PRO A 155 -31.37 19.08 14.46
CA PRO A 155 -29.98 19.34 14.84
C PRO A 155 -29.06 18.17 14.54
N ALA A 156 -27.74 18.43 14.48
CA ALA A 156 -26.74 17.36 14.33
C ALA A 156 -26.86 16.33 15.44
N GLY A 157 -26.62 15.05 15.12
CA GLY A 157 -26.44 14.02 16.15
C GLY A 157 -25.15 14.28 16.96
N THR A 158 -25.15 13.82 18.21
CA THR A 158 -23.99 13.89 19.10
C THR A 158 -23.76 12.54 19.76
N GLY A 159 -22.55 12.30 20.26
CA GLY A 159 -22.21 11.07 20.95
C GLY A 159 -21.63 9.98 20.04
N GLU A 160 -21.70 8.75 20.50
CA GLU A 160 -21.13 7.57 19.86
C GLU A 160 -22.18 6.84 18.99
N PHE A 161 -21.82 5.71 18.38
CA PHE A 161 -22.66 5.01 17.41
C PHE A 161 -24.12 4.78 17.88
N ILE A 162 -24.32 4.34 19.11
CA ILE A 162 -25.66 4.04 19.66
C ILE A 162 -26.48 5.32 19.82
N GLU A 163 -25.89 6.36 20.41
CA GLU A 163 -26.51 7.66 20.60
C GLU A 163 -26.82 8.32 19.25
N LEU A 164 -25.89 8.22 18.29
CA LEU A 164 -26.11 8.71 16.93
C LEU A 164 -27.26 7.99 16.21
N ALA A 165 -27.37 6.67 16.40
CA ALA A 165 -28.50 5.89 15.86
C ALA A 165 -29.82 6.33 16.49
N GLU A 166 -29.86 6.62 17.80
CA GLU A 166 -31.01 7.16 18.49
C GLU A 166 -31.39 8.55 17.97
N HIS A 167 -30.40 9.46 17.78
CA HIS A 167 -30.65 10.78 17.18
C HIS A 167 -31.23 10.68 15.76
N ILE A 168 -30.74 9.75 14.93
CA ILE A 168 -31.29 9.49 13.59
C ILE A 168 -32.72 9.02 13.69
N PHE A 169 -33.02 8.07 14.60
CA PHE A 169 -34.38 7.56 14.81
C PHE A 169 -35.33 8.66 15.25
N LEU A 170 -34.93 9.50 16.19
CA LEU A 170 -35.71 10.68 16.63
C LEU A 170 -35.92 11.70 15.50
N ALA A 171 -34.92 11.91 14.65
CA ALA A 171 -35.05 12.80 13.49
C ALA A 171 -36.06 12.31 12.46
N ILE A 172 -36.15 10.98 12.26
CA ILE A 172 -37.16 10.35 11.37
C ILE A 172 -38.57 10.65 11.85
N THR A 173 -38.80 10.68 13.16
CA THR A 173 -40.16 10.98 13.71
C THR A 173 -40.57 12.44 13.54
N LYS A 174 -39.62 13.35 13.31
CA LYS A 174 -39.83 14.81 13.17
C LYS A 174 -39.35 15.34 11.81
N ILE A 175 -39.42 14.53 10.78
CA ILE A 175 -38.86 14.86 9.46
C ILE A 175 -39.53 16.08 8.82
N ASN A 176 -38.75 17.06 8.40
CA ASN A 176 -39.17 18.09 7.48
C ASN A 176 -38.96 17.60 6.04
N TRP A 177 -40.06 17.27 5.35
CA TRP A 177 -40.00 16.67 4.02
C TRP A 177 -39.35 17.57 2.95
N LEU A 178 -39.43 18.90 3.10
CA LEU A 178 -38.79 19.85 2.18
C LEU A 178 -37.28 19.84 2.41
N SER A 179 -36.82 19.89 3.65
CA SER A 179 -35.40 19.77 4.02
C SER A 179 -34.81 18.44 3.53
N PHE A 180 -35.52 17.33 3.76
CA PHE A 180 -35.12 16.02 3.31
C PHE A 180 -35.03 15.91 1.79
N GLY A 181 -36.04 16.41 1.07
CA GLY A 181 -36.07 16.44 -0.38
C GLY A 181 -34.93 17.26 -0.99
N MET A 182 -34.65 18.45 -0.42
CA MET A 182 -33.52 19.29 -0.84
C MET A 182 -32.17 18.61 -0.55
N GLY A 183 -32.00 18.04 0.65
CA GLY A 183 -30.76 17.38 1.04
C GLY A 183 -30.47 16.13 0.23
N ILE A 184 -31.44 15.22 0.11
CA ILE A 184 -31.29 13.98 -0.69
C ILE A 184 -31.15 14.30 -2.18
N GLY A 185 -31.95 15.24 -2.72
CA GLY A 185 -31.82 15.70 -4.09
C GLY A 185 -30.40 16.22 -4.40
N ALA A 186 -29.88 17.07 -3.54
CA ALA A 186 -28.51 17.56 -3.64
C ALA A 186 -27.47 16.42 -3.58
N LEU A 187 -27.65 15.50 -2.64
CA LEU A 187 -26.73 14.35 -2.46
C LEU A 187 -26.73 13.43 -3.69
N VAL A 188 -27.91 13.10 -4.21
CA VAL A 188 -28.02 12.27 -5.42
C VAL A 188 -27.36 12.95 -6.63
N ILE A 189 -27.62 14.25 -6.82
CA ILE A 189 -26.98 15.00 -7.92
C ILE A 189 -25.46 15.01 -7.76
N LEU A 190 -24.92 15.19 -6.54
CA LEU A 190 -23.47 15.14 -6.27
C LEU A 190 -22.86 13.77 -6.59
N ILE A 191 -23.53 12.69 -6.18
CA ILE A 191 -23.04 11.33 -6.43
C ILE A 191 -23.08 10.98 -7.93
N VAL A 192 -24.18 11.32 -8.60
CA VAL A 192 -24.36 11.04 -10.03
C VAL A 192 -23.43 11.88 -10.88
N SER A 193 -23.31 13.17 -10.57
CA SER A 193 -22.44 14.08 -11.31
C SER A 193 -20.96 13.71 -11.20
N LYS A 194 -20.53 13.17 -10.05
CA LYS A 194 -19.17 12.66 -9.88
C LYS A 194 -18.83 11.53 -10.86
N LYS A 195 -19.82 10.68 -11.21
CA LYS A 195 -19.63 9.61 -12.21
C LYS A 195 -19.68 10.13 -13.65
N LEU A 196 -20.56 11.09 -13.92
CA LEU A 196 -20.82 11.59 -15.28
C LEU A 196 -19.83 12.70 -15.68
N ILE A 197 -19.54 13.64 -14.76
CA ILE A 197 -18.75 14.84 -15.03
C ILE A 197 -17.74 15.05 -13.87
N PRO A 198 -16.74 14.17 -13.67
CA PRO A 198 -15.88 14.18 -12.49
C PRO A 198 -15.02 15.45 -12.34
N LYS A 199 -14.77 16.17 -13.44
CA LYS A 199 -13.97 17.42 -13.44
C LYS A 199 -14.78 18.66 -13.14
N PHE A 200 -16.10 18.56 -13.04
CA PHE A 200 -16.95 19.73 -12.85
C PHE A 200 -17.24 19.97 -11.36
N PRO A 201 -17.04 21.18 -10.81
CA PRO A 201 -17.19 21.45 -9.37
C PRO A 201 -18.67 21.55 -8.97
N MET A 202 -19.39 20.44 -9.03
CA MET A 202 -20.85 20.36 -8.85
C MET A 202 -21.28 20.87 -7.46
N ALA A 203 -20.42 20.76 -6.44
CA ALA A 203 -20.70 21.29 -5.10
C ALA A 203 -20.99 22.80 -5.11
N ILE A 204 -20.26 23.57 -5.94
CA ILE A 204 -20.50 25.00 -6.10
C ILE A 204 -21.84 25.27 -6.76
N VAL A 205 -22.18 24.51 -7.81
CA VAL A 205 -23.46 24.66 -8.52
C VAL A 205 -24.64 24.36 -7.60
N ILE A 206 -24.54 23.30 -6.80
CA ILE A 206 -25.59 22.93 -5.84
C ILE A 206 -25.69 23.98 -4.72
N MET A 207 -24.59 24.53 -4.28
CA MET A 207 -24.59 25.64 -3.32
C MET A 207 -25.34 26.86 -3.89
N ILE A 208 -24.99 27.28 -5.12
CA ILE A 208 -25.67 28.40 -5.81
C ILE A 208 -27.16 28.09 -6.02
N ALA A 209 -27.48 26.88 -6.47
CA ALA A 209 -28.87 26.47 -6.67
C ALA A 209 -29.66 26.49 -5.36
N GLY A 210 -29.06 26.03 -4.24
CA GLY A 210 -29.65 26.11 -2.90
C GLY A 210 -29.96 27.54 -2.47
N VAL A 211 -29.02 28.47 -2.68
CA VAL A 211 -29.21 29.91 -2.41
C VAL A 211 -30.32 30.49 -3.27
N LEU A 212 -30.33 30.21 -4.58
CA LEU A 212 -31.37 30.68 -5.49
C LEU A 212 -32.75 30.15 -5.11
N LEU A 213 -32.87 28.86 -4.77
CA LEU A 213 -34.11 28.28 -4.27
C LEU A 213 -34.60 28.99 -3.00
N THR A 214 -33.70 29.33 -2.11
CA THR A 214 -34.06 30.07 -0.90
C THR A 214 -34.59 31.49 -1.20
N ILE A 215 -33.93 32.20 -2.12
CA ILE A 215 -34.32 33.58 -2.47
C ILE A 215 -35.65 33.57 -3.22
N VAL A 216 -35.88 32.63 -4.18
CA VAL A 216 -37.05 32.61 -5.02
C VAL A 216 -38.28 32.04 -4.30
N PHE A 217 -38.11 30.95 -3.56
CA PHE A 217 -39.21 30.19 -2.95
C PHE A 217 -39.35 30.43 -1.45
N HIS A 218 -38.49 31.25 -0.82
CA HIS A 218 -38.52 31.53 0.61
C HIS A 218 -38.62 30.27 1.49
N VAL A 219 -37.81 29.24 1.19
CA VAL A 219 -37.90 27.91 1.79
C VAL A 219 -37.81 27.90 3.33
N ASN A 220 -37.26 28.92 3.92
CA ASN A 220 -37.23 29.16 5.39
C ASN A 220 -38.66 29.24 5.98
N GLN A 221 -39.63 29.77 5.25
CA GLN A 221 -41.04 29.84 5.70
C GLN A 221 -41.67 28.42 5.84
N TYR A 222 -41.12 27.43 5.16
CA TYR A 222 -41.56 26.03 5.21
C TYR A 222 -40.72 25.19 6.18
N GLY A 223 -39.99 25.85 7.10
CA GLY A 223 -39.22 25.18 8.16
C GLY A 223 -37.84 24.64 7.76
N VAL A 224 -37.32 25.05 6.58
CA VAL A 224 -35.95 24.73 6.20
C VAL A 224 -35.00 25.67 6.98
N VAL A 225 -34.05 25.04 7.70
CA VAL A 225 -33.04 25.78 8.47
C VAL A 225 -32.00 26.36 7.51
N LEU A 226 -31.72 27.69 7.66
CA LEU A 226 -30.67 28.37 6.92
C LEU A 226 -29.46 28.65 7.83
N LEU A 227 -28.31 28.92 7.23
CA LEU A 227 -27.16 29.39 7.97
C LEU A 227 -27.35 30.78 8.53
N GLN A 228 -26.62 31.07 9.60
CA GLN A 228 -26.65 32.41 10.20
C GLN A 228 -25.93 33.42 9.29
N ALA A 229 -26.39 34.66 9.31
CA ALA A 229 -25.76 35.77 8.60
C ALA A 229 -24.31 35.95 9.07
N VAL A 230 -23.40 36.10 8.13
CA VAL A 230 -21.99 36.36 8.39
C VAL A 230 -21.66 37.82 8.09
N GLN A 231 -21.19 38.53 9.11
CA GLN A 231 -20.76 39.91 8.90
C GLN A 231 -19.50 39.93 8.02
N PRO A 232 -19.44 40.83 7.00
CA PRO A 232 -18.25 41.00 6.19
C PRO A 232 -17.06 41.44 7.05
N GLY A 233 -15.89 40.89 6.73
CA GLY A 233 -14.64 41.27 7.37
C GLY A 233 -13.62 40.15 7.43
N LEU A 234 -12.36 40.55 7.49
CA LEU A 234 -11.26 39.59 7.70
C LEU A 234 -11.28 39.04 9.14
N PRO A 235 -10.76 37.85 9.38
CA PRO A 235 -10.64 37.31 10.72
C PRO A 235 -9.81 38.25 11.61
N ARG A 236 -10.33 38.53 12.77
CA ARG A 236 -9.57 39.27 13.81
C ARG A 236 -8.68 38.27 14.54
N LEU A 237 -7.48 38.72 14.89
CA LEU A 237 -6.61 37.92 15.75
C LEU A 237 -7.22 37.90 17.16
N ILE A 238 -7.54 36.75 17.66
CA ILE A 238 -8.11 36.50 18.97
C ILE A 238 -7.04 35.81 19.82
N PHE A 239 -6.76 36.36 20.99
CA PHE A 239 -5.99 35.64 21.99
C PHE A 239 -6.99 34.81 22.81
N PRO A 240 -6.83 33.47 22.87
CA PRO A 240 -7.73 32.63 23.66
C PRO A 240 -7.75 33.09 25.12
N ASP A 241 -8.94 33.19 25.68
CA ASP A 241 -9.12 33.44 27.11
C ASP A 241 -8.98 32.09 27.85
N PHE A 242 -8.07 32.05 28.80
CA PHE A 242 -7.77 30.87 29.61
C PHE A 242 -8.63 30.75 30.87
N THR A 243 -9.46 31.78 31.16
CA THR A 243 -10.26 31.81 32.37
C THR A 243 -11.41 30.77 32.31
N GLY A 244 -11.53 29.93 33.35
CA GLY A 244 -12.59 28.92 33.43
C GLY A 244 -12.41 27.68 32.58
N ILE A 245 -11.26 27.51 31.90
CA ILE A 245 -10.94 26.38 31.07
C ILE A 245 -10.03 25.38 31.81
N ASN A 246 -10.33 24.09 31.73
CA ASN A 246 -9.42 23.04 32.19
C ASN A 246 -8.28 22.84 31.18
N LEU A 247 -7.16 23.53 31.41
CA LEU A 247 -5.99 23.53 30.53
C LEU A 247 -5.42 22.13 30.34
N THR A 248 -5.36 21.30 31.40
CA THR A 248 -4.82 19.93 31.32
C THR A 248 -5.59 19.09 30.32
N GLN A 249 -6.91 19.21 30.33
CA GLN A 249 -7.76 18.49 29.38
C GLN A 249 -7.62 19.05 27.96
N ALA A 250 -7.55 20.36 27.78
CA ALA A 250 -7.36 20.96 26.48
C ALA A 250 -6.02 20.56 25.85
N VAL A 251 -4.93 20.60 26.62
CA VAL A 251 -3.58 20.18 26.19
C VAL A 251 -3.52 18.69 25.81
N GLY A 252 -4.13 17.83 26.63
CA GLY A 252 -4.18 16.38 26.36
C GLY A 252 -4.98 16.05 25.07
N ARG A 253 -6.09 16.74 24.84
CA ARG A 253 -6.88 16.57 23.60
C ARG A 253 -6.17 17.12 22.37
N ALA A 254 -5.52 18.26 22.52
CA ALA A 254 -4.68 18.83 21.45
C ALA A 254 -3.53 17.93 21.05
N LEU A 255 -2.94 17.17 22.00
CA LEU A 255 -1.92 16.16 21.68
C LEU A 255 -2.46 15.10 20.72
N MET A 256 -3.67 14.57 20.99
CA MET A 256 -4.30 13.59 20.11
C MET A 256 -4.55 14.13 18.71
N VAL A 257 -5.07 15.36 18.63
CA VAL A 257 -5.27 16.07 17.34
C VAL A 257 -3.93 16.23 16.61
N ALA A 258 -2.87 16.64 17.32
CA ALA A 258 -1.54 16.83 16.73
C ALA A 258 -0.96 15.54 16.14
N VAL A 259 -1.10 14.41 16.85
CA VAL A 259 -0.64 13.09 16.38
C VAL A 259 -1.39 12.69 15.10
N VAL A 260 -2.70 12.89 15.07
CA VAL A 260 -3.52 12.56 13.90
C VAL A 260 -3.17 13.44 12.71
N ILE A 261 -3.06 14.77 12.91
CA ILE A 261 -2.67 15.71 11.86
C ILE A 261 -1.30 15.33 11.30
N MET A 262 -0.31 15.08 12.15
CA MET A 262 1.03 14.70 11.72
C MET A 262 0.99 13.42 10.87
N ALA A 263 0.33 12.37 11.36
CA ALA A 263 0.26 11.09 10.69
C ALA A 263 -0.48 11.17 9.34
N GLU A 264 -1.68 11.76 9.33
CA GLU A 264 -2.51 11.84 8.13
C GLU A 264 -1.88 12.74 7.06
N THR A 265 -1.34 13.90 7.47
CA THR A 265 -0.69 14.82 6.53
C THR A 265 0.56 14.20 5.93
N LEU A 266 1.51 13.70 6.73
CA LEU A 266 2.77 13.14 6.21
C LEU A 266 2.54 11.92 5.32
N LEU A 267 1.67 10.97 5.72
CA LEU A 267 1.34 9.82 4.88
C LEU A 267 0.75 10.24 3.53
N SER A 268 -0.17 11.19 3.55
CA SER A 268 -0.82 11.67 2.34
C SER A 268 0.14 12.44 1.44
N GLU A 269 0.93 13.34 2.02
CA GLU A 269 1.93 14.12 1.27
C GLU A 269 2.99 13.23 0.62
N ASN A 270 3.49 12.23 1.36
CA ASN A 270 4.44 11.26 0.82
C ASN A 270 3.85 10.46 -0.35
N ASN A 271 2.57 10.08 -0.29
CA ASN A 271 1.88 9.44 -1.40
C ASN A 271 1.80 10.34 -2.64
N PHE A 272 1.42 11.62 -2.47
CA PHE A 272 1.37 12.59 -3.57
C PHE A 272 2.76 12.94 -4.10
N ALA A 273 3.75 13.06 -3.24
CA ALA A 273 5.14 13.31 -3.62
C ALA A 273 5.72 12.17 -4.47
N SER A 274 5.53 10.92 -4.01
CA SER A 274 5.95 9.73 -4.74
C SER A 274 5.28 9.62 -6.11
N LYS A 275 3.96 9.84 -6.18
CA LYS A 275 3.18 9.83 -7.43
C LYS A 275 3.64 10.91 -8.42
N ASN A 276 4.06 12.08 -7.93
CA ASN A 276 4.47 13.22 -8.74
C ASN A 276 6.00 13.36 -8.89
N GLY A 277 6.78 12.44 -8.34
CA GLY A 277 8.23 12.36 -8.51
C GLY A 277 9.01 13.53 -7.87
N TYR A 278 8.67 13.92 -6.64
CA TYR A 278 9.44 14.89 -5.87
C TYR A 278 9.66 14.42 -4.43
N GLU A 279 10.71 14.92 -3.81
CA GLU A 279 11.05 14.62 -2.41
C GLU A 279 10.39 15.61 -1.46
N LEU A 280 9.99 15.13 -0.30
CA LEU A 280 9.48 15.89 0.83
C LEU A 280 10.53 16.02 1.93
N ASP A 281 10.43 17.10 2.69
CA ASP A 281 11.15 17.27 3.96
C ASP A 281 10.11 17.13 5.09
N ASP A 282 9.86 15.88 5.52
CA ASP A 282 8.81 15.52 6.50
C ASP A 282 8.90 16.36 7.77
N ARG A 283 10.11 16.68 8.20
CA ARG A 283 10.33 17.54 9.35
C ARG A 283 9.83 18.97 9.09
N GLN A 284 10.10 19.53 7.91
CA GLN A 284 9.62 20.86 7.57
C GLN A 284 8.10 20.88 7.35
N GLU A 285 7.48 19.79 6.91
CA GLU A 285 6.02 19.68 6.83
C GLU A 285 5.37 19.71 8.21
N ILE A 286 5.95 19.08 9.23
CA ILE A 286 5.46 19.22 10.62
C ILE A 286 5.50 20.69 11.08
N LEU A 287 6.56 21.42 10.72
CA LEU A 287 6.65 22.86 11.02
C LEU A 287 5.59 23.67 10.27
N ALA A 288 5.30 23.33 9.01
CA ALA A 288 4.25 23.98 8.23
C ALA A 288 2.86 23.73 8.85
N CYS A 289 2.58 22.49 9.27
CA CYS A 289 1.37 22.12 10.01
C CYS A 289 1.28 22.87 11.35
N ALA A 290 2.39 23.00 12.07
CA ALA A 290 2.45 23.75 13.32
C ALA A 290 2.06 25.22 13.12
N ALA A 291 2.67 25.88 12.13
CA ALA A 291 2.38 27.28 11.80
C ALA A 291 0.91 27.48 11.38
N GLY A 292 0.38 26.56 10.56
CA GLY A 292 -1.04 26.58 10.16
C GLY A 292 -1.99 26.45 11.34
N ASN A 293 -1.70 25.55 12.30
CA ASN A 293 -2.55 25.34 13.48
C ASN A 293 -2.44 26.46 14.52
N LEU A 294 -1.25 27.06 14.70
CA LEU A 294 -1.10 28.26 15.51
C LEU A 294 -1.93 29.41 14.93
N ALA A 295 -1.91 29.57 13.60
CA ALA A 295 -2.73 30.56 12.92
C ALA A 295 -4.23 30.27 13.05
N ALA A 296 -4.65 29.00 12.97
CA ALA A 296 -6.04 28.59 13.14
C ALA A 296 -6.56 28.97 14.53
N GLY A 297 -5.79 28.69 15.59
CA GLY A 297 -6.11 29.10 16.94
C GLY A 297 -6.20 30.62 17.07
N ALA A 298 -5.27 31.36 16.45
CA ALA A 298 -5.24 32.82 16.49
C ALA A 298 -6.43 33.51 15.78
N VAL A 299 -7.06 32.84 14.79
CA VAL A 299 -8.25 33.37 14.09
C VAL A 299 -9.56 32.77 14.63
N GLY A 300 -9.52 32.03 15.73
CA GLY A 300 -10.72 31.45 16.35
C GLY A 300 -11.22 30.17 15.67
N CYS A 301 -10.46 29.59 14.76
CA CYS A 301 -10.83 28.37 14.04
C CYS A 301 -10.47 27.10 14.82
N CYS A 302 -11.07 25.98 14.41
CA CYS A 302 -10.65 24.63 14.82
C CYS A 302 -9.29 24.26 14.21
N PRO A 303 -8.64 23.19 14.72
CA PRO A 303 -7.41 22.67 14.12
C PRO A 303 -7.61 22.34 12.64
N VAL A 304 -6.55 22.54 11.86
CA VAL A 304 -6.52 22.40 10.41
C VAL A 304 -5.56 21.27 10.00
N ASN A 305 -5.83 20.62 8.87
CA ASN A 305 -5.11 19.46 8.41
C ASN A 305 -4.91 19.49 6.89
N GLY A 306 -4.07 18.62 6.39
CA GLY A 306 -3.96 18.32 4.97
C GLY A 306 -5.18 17.56 4.44
N SER A 307 -5.65 17.89 3.26
CA SER A 307 -6.85 17.31 2.68
C SER A 307 -6.56 16.51 1.42
N ILE A 308 -6.71 15.18 1.51
CA ILE A 308 -6.52 14.26 0.38
C ILE A 308 -7.50 14.58 -0.76
N SER A 309 -8.76 14.83 -0.43
CA SER A 309 -9.80 15.08 -1.44
C SER A 309 -9.57 16.37 -2.20
N ARG A 310 -9.22 17.47 -1.51
CA ARG A 310 -8.90 18.75 -2.13
C ARG A 310 -7.59 18.67 -2.93
N THR A 311 -6.60 17.96 -2.44
CA THR A 311 -5.34 17.72 -3.16
C THR A 311 -5.56 16.95 -4.45
N SER A 312 -6.39 15.89 -4.43
CA SER A 312 -6.77 15.16 -5.63
C SER A 312 -7.51 16.04 -6.65
N MET A 313 -8.41 16.91 -6.19
CA MET A 313 -9.06 17.91 -7.05
C MET A 313 -8.05 18.90 -7.62
N ASN A 314 -7.12 19.40 -6.80
CA ASN A 314 -6.05 20.29 -7.26
C ASN A 314 -5.25 19.65 -8.41
N GLU A 315 -4.86 18.39 -8.28
CA GLU A 315 -4.20 17.64 -9.37
C GLU A 315 -5.07 17.57 -10.64
N GLN A 316 -6.37 17.28 -10.50
CA GLN A 316 -7.31 17.20 -11.63
C GLN A 316 -7.45 18.51 -12.37
N TYR A 317 -7.40 19.66 -11.66
CA TYR A 317 -7.42 21.00 -12.27
C TYR A 317 -6.06 21.49 -12.72
N GLY A 318 -5.00 20.70 -12.50
CA GLY A 318 -3.66 20.94 -13.03
C GLY A 318 -2.79 21.86 -12.22
N GLY A 319 -3.12 22.08 -10.93
CA GLY A 319 -2.28 22.81 -9.99
C GLY A 319 -0.93 22.12 -9.77
N LYS A 320 0.13 22.89 -9.72
CA LYS A 320 1.52 22.41 -9.71
C LYS A 320 2.33 22.86 -8.51
N THR A 321 1.95 23.94 -7.86
CA THR A 321 2.74 24.53 -6.75
C THR A 321 1.85 25.09 -5.67
N GLN A 322 2.44 25.51 -4.54
CA GLN A 322 1.72 26.19 -3.45
C GLN A 322 1.17 27.58 -3.81
N VAL A 323 1.40 28.08 -5.02
CA VAL A 323 0.67 29.23 -5.56
C VAL A 323 -0.83 28.98 -5.57
N VAL A 324 -1.26 27.72 -5.74
CA VAL A 324 -2.67 27.31 -5.58
C VAL A 324 -3.20 27.68 -4.21
N SER A 325 -2.51 27.27 -3.14
CA SER A 325 -2.92 27.55 -1.76
C SER A 325 -2.89 29.05 -1.43
N ILE A 326 -1.87 29.76 -1.93
CA ILE A 326 -1.80 31.22 -1.79
C ILE A 326 -3.00 31.88 -2.48
N THR A 327 -3.29 31.49 -3.72
CA THR A 327 -4.44 32.03 -4.47
C THR A 327 -5.76 31.65 -3.79
N ALA A 328 -5.90 30.44 -3.26
CA ALA A 328 -7.09 30.02 -2.53
C ALA A 328 -7.30 30.86 -1.27
N GLY A 329 -6.26 31.07 -0.47
CA GLY A 329 -6.33 31.92 0.74
C GLY A 329 -6.67 33.35 0.43
N LEU A 330 -6.07 33.96 -0.61
CA LEU A 330 -6.38 35.34 -1.04
C LEU A 330 -7.81 35.44 -1.60
N THR A 331 -8.26 34.45 -2.41
CA THR A 331 -9.65 34.45 -2.90
C THR A 331 -10.64 34.35 -1.74
N MET A 332 -10.36 33.49 -0.74
CA MET A 332 -11.18 33.40 0.47
C MET A 332 -11.22 34.75 1.25
N ALA A 333 -10.09 35.45 1.37
CA ALA A 333 -10.04 36.76 1.98
C ALA A 333 -10.94 37.75 1.24
N VAL A 334 -10.92 37.78 -0.09
CA VAL A 334 -11.80 38.60 -0.92
C VAL A 334 -13.28 38.29 -0.68
N VAL A 335 -13.63 37.00 -0.62
CA VAL A 335 -14.99 36.52 -0.32
C VAL A 335 -15.44 37.04 1.05
N LEU A 336 -14.58 36.94 2.07
CA LEU A 336 -14.89 37.43 3.43
C LEU A 336 -15.06 38.94 3.54
N ILE A 337 -14.35 39.74 2.72
CA ILE A 337 -14.46 41.18 2.73
C ILE A 337 -15.78 41.67 2.11
N GLY A 338 -16.22 41.06 1.00
CA GLY A 338 -17.30 41.65 0.23
C GLY A 338 -18.40 40.72 -0.27
N ALA A 339 -18.27 39.39 -0.07
CA ALA A 339 -19.18 38.43 -0.67
C ALA A 339 -19.76 37.43 0.34
N THR A 340 -19.98 37.82 1.60
CA THR A 340 -20.55 36.93 2.62
C THR A 340 -22.07 36.90 2.62
N GLY A 341 -22.74 37.84 1.97
CA GLY A 341 -24.20 38.00 2.00
C GLY A 341 -25.00 36.81 1.44
N PHE A 342 -24.39 35.94 0.60
CA PHE A 342 -25.07 34.74 0.12
C PHE A 342 -25.20 33.66 1.19
N ILE A 343 -24.39 33.68 2.24
CA ILE A 343 -24.28 32.65 3.26
C ILE A 343 -25.59 32.51 4.04
N GLU A 344 -26.24 33.61 4.36
CA GLU A 344 -27.52 33.64 5.11
C GLU A 344 -28.66 32.95 4.35
N TYR A 345 -28.54 32.82 3.01
CA TYR A 345 -29.53 32.15 2.15
C TYR A 345 -29.18 30.69 1.90
N LEU A 346 -28.09 30.16 2.45
CA LEU A 346 -27.66 28.79 2.20
C LEU A 346 -28.42 27.80 3.11
N PRO A 347 -29.20 26.87 2.52
CA PRO A 347 -29.94 25.88 3.30
C PRO A 347 -29.00 24.85 3.95
N VAL A 348 -29.18 24.62 5.25
CA VAL A 348 -28.39 23.63 6.01
C VAL A 348 -28.45 22.22 5.38
N PRO A 349 -29.60 21.71 4.89
CA PRO A 349 -29.66 20.38 4.23
C PRO A 349 -28.78 20.29 2.98
N VAL A 350 -28.65 21.38 2.20
CA VAL A 350 -27.79 21.41 1.00
C VAL A 350 -26.31 21.37 1.40
N LEU A 351 -25.93 22.17 2.37
CA LEU A 351 -24.56 22.14 2.92
C LEU A 351 -24.23 20.75 3.46
N THR A 352 -25.14 20.16 4.21
CA THR A 352 -25.00 18.81 4.77
C THR A 352 -24.80 17.75 3.68
N ALA A 353 -25.55 17.82 2.58
CA ALA A 353 -25.37 16.93 1.43
C ALA A 353 -23.97 17.05 0.81
N ILE A 354 -23.44 18.27 0.70
CA ILE A 354 -22.06 18.51 0.21
C ILE A 354 -21.05 17.89 1.15
N VAL A 355 -21.21 18.05 2.47
CA VAL A 355 -20.32 17.47 3.48
C VAL A 355 -20.35 15.93 3.45
N ILE A 356 -21.55 15.32 3.41
CA ILE A 356 -21.69 13.86 3.32
C ILE A 356 -21.04 13.34 2.02
N SER A 357 -21.27 14.00 0.89
CA SER A 357 -20.66 13.61 -0.38
C SER A 357 -19.14 13.68 -0.35
N ALA A 358 -18.56 14.66 0.35
CA ALA A 358 -17.10 14.76 0.56
C ALA A 358 -16.59 13.58 1.43
N LEU A 359 -17.28 13.29 2.52
CA LEU A 359 -16.92 12.22 3.48
C LEU A 359 -17.02 10.82 2.88
N MET A 360 -18.00 10.57 2.00
CA MET A 360 -18.10 9.29 1.28
C MET A 360 -16.82 8.95 0.49
N ASN A 361 -16.02 9.94 0.10
CA ASN A 361 -14.76 9.74 -0.60
C ASN A 361 -13.59 9.48 0.35
N VAL A 362 -13.74 9.79 1.62
CA VAL A 362 -12.72 9.57 2.66
C VAL A 362 -12.78 8.14 3.18
N VAL A 363 -13.92 7.45 3.04
CA VAL A 363 -14.07 6.04 3.42
C VAL A 363 -13.21 5.16 2.51
N GLU A 364 -12.21 4.52 3.07
CA GLU A 364 -11.18 3.73 2.37
C GLU A 364 -11.69 2.33 1.96
N THR A 365 -12.79 2.28 1.19
CA THR A 365 -13.39 1.01 0.73
C THR A 365 -12.45 0.21 -0.17
N HIS A 366 -11.66 0.89 -1.00
CA HIS A 366 -10.68 0.25 -1.89
C HIS A 366 -9.59 -0.47 -1.10
N LEU A 367 -9.08 0.19 -0.05
CA LEU A 367 -8.09 -0.41 0.85
C LEU A 367 -8.69 -1.61 1.59
N ALA A 368 -9.91 -1.50 2.10
CA ALA A 368 -10.61 -2.60 2.78
C ALA A 368 -10.73 -3.84 1.88
N VAL A 369 -11.16 -3.67 0.63
CA VAL A 369 -11.27 -4.78 -0.33
C VAL A 369 -9.90 -5.38 -0.68
N ARG A 370 -8.88 -4.56 -0.85
CA ARG A 370 -7.50 -5.01 -1.09
C ARG A 370 -6.97 -5.83 0.08
N LEU A 371 -7.11 -5.34 1.31
CA LEU A 371 -6.67 -6.04 2.51
C LEU A 371 -7.39 -7.38 2.70
N PHE A 372 -8.70 -7.42 2.44
CA PHE A 372 -9.49 -8.66 2.52
C PHE A 372 -8.97 -9.75 1.57
N LYS A 373 -8.51 -9.37 0.38
CA LYS A 373 -7.96 -10.29 -0.62
C LYS A 373 -6.52 -10.72 -0.32
N VAL A 374 -5.68 -9.82 0.20
CA VAL A 374 -4.23 -10.02 0.32
C VAL A 374 -3.82 -10.47 1.72
N SER A 375 -4.37 -9.86 2.77
CA SER A 375 -3.98 -10.13 4.16
C SER A 375 -5.15 -9.98 5.11
N ARG A 376 -5.78 -11.10 5.45
CA ARG A 376 -6.92 -11.11 6.37
C ARG A 376 -6.60 -10.53 7.75
N ASN A 377 -5.37 -10.74 8.24
CA ASN A 377 -4.96 -10.19 9.54
C ASN A 377 -4.94 -8.66 9.51
N GLU A 378 -4.41 -8.06 8.45
CA GLU A 378 -4.40 -6.61 8.29
C GLU A 378 -5.81 -6.06 8.05
N PHE A 379 -6.68 -6.82 7.37
CA PHE A 379 -8.10 -6.49 7.26
C PHE A 379 -8.80 -6.45 8.61
N TYR A 380 -8.53 -7.41 9.51
CA TYR A 380 -9.10 -7.39 10.86
C TYR A 380 -8.61 -6.19 11.69
N ILE A 381 -7.36 -5.78 11.51
CA ILE A 381 -6.81 -4.57 12.15
C ILE A 381 -7.55 -3.32 11.62
N PHE A 382 -7.75 -3.22 10.30
CA PHE A 382 -8.52 -2.15 9.70
C PHE A 382 -9.94 -2.07 10.26
N ILE A 383 -10.65 -3.19 10.32
CA ILE A 383 -12.02 -3.27 10.86
C ILE A 383 -12.03 -2.93 12.36
N ALA A 384 -11.09 -3.46 13.14
CA ALA A 384 -11.02 -3.19 14.58
C ALA A 384 -10.77 -1.71 14.89
N ALA A 385 -9.89 -1.05 14.10
CA ALA A 385 -9.65 0.38 14.22
C ALA A 385 -10.94 1.18 13.89
N GLY A 386 -11.62 0.85 12.79
CA GLY A 386 -12.87 1.51 12.40
C GLY A 386 -14.01 1.32 13.40
N ILE A 387 -14.22 0.10 13.89
CA ILE A 387 -15.20 -0.22 14.93
C ILE A 387 -14.82 0.47 16.25
N GLY A 388 -13.53 0.50 16.60
CA GLY A 388 -13.05 1.22 17.77
C GLY A 388 -13.44 2.69 17.75
N VAL A 389 -13.30 3.36 16.59
CA VAL A 389 -13.76 4.74 16.42
C VAL A 389 -15.27 4.87 16.59
N LEU A 390 -16.05 4.01 15.97
CA LEU A 390 -17.51 4.08 15.96
C LEU A 390 -18.13 3.87 17.34
N PHE A 391 -17.63 2.92 18.11
CA PHE A 391 -18.26 2.52 19.38
C PHE A 391 -17.59 3.09 20.63
N LEU A 392 -16.32 3.38 20.59
CA LEU A 392 -15.54 3.88 21.72
C LEU A 392 -15.08 5.33 21.54
N GLY A 393 -15.36 5.88 20.38
CA GLY A 393 -14.98 7.24 20.02
C GLY A 393 -13.58 7.35 19.37
N THR A 394 -13.33 8.49 18.80
CA THR A 394 -12.17 8.77 17.94
C THR A 394 -10.84 8.54 18.67
N ILE A 395 -10.75 8.93 19.95
CA ILE A 395 -9.52 8.83 20.74
C ILE A 395 -9.14 7.36 20.98
N TYR A 396 -10.10 6.56 21.45
CA TYR A 396 -9.86 5.15 21.73
C TYR A 396 -9.61 4.34 20.44
N GLY A 397 -10.27 4.71 19.33
CA GLY A 397 -10.03 4.08 18.04
C GLY A 397 -8.58 4.21 17.56
N VAL A 398 -7.96 5.39 17.71
CA VAL A 398 -6.53 5.60 17.41
C VAL A 398 -5.64 4.73 18.29
N VAL A 399 -5.86 4.78 19.62
CA VAL A 399 -5.06 4.03 20.59
C VAL A 399 -5.13 2.53 20.31
N ILE A 400 -6.34 2.01 20.11
CA ILE A 400 -6.56 0.58 19.77
C ILE A 400 -5.85 0.23 18.46
N GLY A 401 -5.98 1.08 17.44
CA GLY A 401 -5.33 0.86 16.16
C GLY A 401 -3.80 0.77 16.28
N ILE A 402 -3.18 1.71 16.99
CA ILE A 402 -1.73 1.72 17.25
C ILE A 402 -1.32 0.46 18.03
N LEU A 403 -2.02 0.12 19.10
CA LEU A 403 -1.72 -1.08 19.88
C LEU A 403 -1.84 -2.36 19.05
N LEU A 404 -2.89 -2.48 18.22
CA LEU A 404 -3.06 -3.62 17.32
C LEU A 404 -1.96 -3.69 16.26
N SER A 405 -1.47 -2.54 15.77
CA SER A 405 -0.33 -2.49 14.85
C SER A 405 0.93 -3.04 15.51
N PHE A 406 1.24 -2.62 16.73
CA PHE A 406 2.37 -3.18 17.50
C PHE A 406 2.22 -4.67 17.75
N VAL A 407 1.04 -5.12 18.17
CA VAL A 407 0.74 -6.54 18.37
C VAL A 407 0.96 -7.32 17.06
N ALA A 408 0.50 -6.81 15.94
CA ALA A 408 0.68 -7.47 14.64
C ALA A 408 2.16 -7.60 14.25
N VAL A 409 2.97 -6.56 14.48
CA VAL A 409 4.42 -6.59 14.23
C VAL A 409 5.09 -7.63 15.14
N ILE A 410 4.76 -7.63 16.43
CA ILE A 410 5.30 -8.60 17.40
C ILE A 410 4.90 -10.03 16.99
N LEU A 411 3.62 -10.29 16.69
CA LEU A 411 3.17 -11.61 16.26
C LEU A 411 3.85 -12.10 14.98
N ARG A 412 4.13 -11.20 14.04
CA ARG A 412 4.90 -11.55 12.84
C ARG A 412 6.34 -11.94 13.18
N ALA A 413 6.99 -11.20 14.08
CA ALA A 413 8.34 -11.48 14.52
C ALA A 413 8.45 -12.74 15.40
N THR A 414 7.38 -13.12 16.13
CA THR A 414 7.34 -14.35 16.95
C THR A 414 7.20 -15.63 16.14
N ASN A 415 6.63 -15.55 14.94
CA ASN A 415 6.45 -16.70 14.04
C ASN A 415 7.02 -16.40 12.65
N PRO A 416 8.35 -16.30 12.52
CA PRO A 416 9.01 -15.89 11.29
C PRO A 416 8.98 -16.97 10.21
N PRO A 417 9.22 -16.62 8.95
CA PRO A 417 9.48 -17.57 7.88
C PRO A 417 10.69 -18.45 8.23
N ARG A 418 10.55 -19.74 8.02
CA ARG A 418 11.57 -20.75 8.30
C ARG A 418 11.40 -21.94 7.38
N SER A 419 12.48 -22.67 7.13
CA SER A 419 12.42 -23.84 6.25
C SER A 419 13.54 -24.83 6.51
N PHE A 420 13.24 -26.10 6.23
CA PHE A 420 14.27 -27.12 6.09
C PHE A 420 14.83 -27.08 4.68
N ARG A 421 16.15 -27.24 4.56
CA ARG A 421 16.85 -27.16 3.29
C ARG A 421 17.43 -28.51 2.88
N GLY A 422 17.43 -28.74 1.57
CA GLY A 422 18.04 -29.89 0.95
C GLY A 422 18.76 -29.52 -0.33
N MET A 423 19.25 -30.49 -1.07
CA MET A 423 19.94 -30.30 -2.33
C MET A 423 19.17 -30.96 -3.48
N ILE A 424 19.28 -30.37 -4.66
CA ILE A 424 18.87 -31.01 -5.91
C ILE A 424 20.05 -31.87 -6.41
N PRO A 425 19.84 -33.11 -6.85
CA PRO A 425 20.90 -33.91 -7.40
C PRO A 425 21.69 -33.20 -8.50
N GLY A 426 23.02 -33.16 -8.35
CA GLY A 426 23.90 -32.48 -9.29
C GLY A 426 24.08 -30.97 -9.12
N LYS A 427 23.47 -30.38 -8.10
CA LYS A 427 23.63 -28.94 -7.78
C LYS A 427 24.30 -28.73 -6.42
N GLU A 428 25.04 -27.64 -6.31
CA GLU A 428 25.77 -27.25 -5.08
C GLU A 428 25.03 -26.22 -4.23
N VAL A 429 23.74 -25.98 -4.51
CA VAL A 429 22.91 -24.98 -3.84
C VAL A 429 21.86 -25.66 -2.96
N TYR A 430 21.54 -25.03 -1.81
CA TYR A 430 20.57 -25.54 -0.84
C TYR A 430 19.20 -24.91 -1.06
N TYR A 431 18.21 -25.71 -1.35
CA TYR A 431 16.83 -25.34 -1.65
C TYR A 431 15.90 -25.64 -0.49
N ASP A 432 14.79 -24.91 -0.42
CA ASP A 432 13.69 -25.16 0.48
C ASP A 432 12.97 -26.48 0.08
N LEU A 433 12.87 -27.41 1.03
CA LEU A 433 12.30 -28.73 0.79
C LEU A 433 10.78 -28.69 0.52
N GLU A 434 10.06 -27.73 1.10
CA GLU A 434 8.61 -27.61 0.89
C GLU A 434 8.28 -26.96 -0.45
N ARG A 435 9.10 -25.97 -0.86
CA ARG A 435 8.86 -25.21 -2.09
C ARG A 435 9.40 -25.91 -3.34
N ASN A 436 10.45 -26.69 -3.19
CA ASN A 436 11.08 -27.36 -4.31
C ASN A 436 10.94 -28.88 -4.22
N ARG A 437 10.04 -29.46 -5.01
CA ARG A 437 9.77 -30.91 -5.07
C ARG A 437 10.94 -31.77 -5.53
N PHE A 438 12.03 -31.19 -6.01
CA PHE A 438 13.23 -31.89 -6.49
C PHE A 438 14.42 -31.74 -5.54
N ALA A 439 14.22 -30.98 -4.45
CA ALA A 439 15.17 -30.90 -3.39
C ALA A 439 14.96 -32.06 -2.41
N TYR A 440 16.03 -32.74 -2.06
CA TYR A 440 16.03 -33.86 -1.13
C TYR A 440 16.92 -33.58 0.05
N PRO A 441 16.57 -34.01 1.27
CA PRO A 441 17.42 -33.84 2.43
C PRO A 441 18.74 -34.64 2.26
N ILE A 442 19.80 -34.14 2.85
CA ILE A 442 21.07 -34.86 2.92
C ILE A 442 20.94 -35.93 4.01
N LYS A 443 21.36 -37.18 3.73
CA LYS A 443 21.27 -38.28 4.68
C LYS A 443 21.95 -37.94 6.01
N HIS A 444 21.24 -38.15 7.12
CA HIS A 444 21.70 -37.93 8.48
C HIS A 444 21.96 -36.46 8.83
N VAL A 445 21.56 -35.50 7.98
CA VAL A 445 21.78 -34.05 8.18
C VAL A 445 20.45 -33.29 8.16
N ILE A 446 20.29 -32.40 9.11
CA ILE A 446 19.21 -31.40 9.13
C ILE A 446 19.83 -30.05 8.85
N ILE A 447 19.42 -29.39 7.78
CA ILE A 447 19.76 -28.00 7.50
C ILE A 447 18.50 -27.16 7.72
N TYR A 448 18.53 -26.30 8.72
CA TYR A 448 17.39 -25.49 9.10
C TYR A 448 17.71 -24.00 8.93
N ARG A 449 16.90 -23.28 8.16
CA ARG A 449 17.00 -21.84 7.99
C ARG A 449 15.96 -21.11 8.82
N PHE A 450 16.40 -20.14 9.59
CA PHE A 450 15.57 -19.23 10.35
C PHE A 450 15.70 -17.82 9.79
N SER A 451 14.58 -17.22 9.33
CA SER A 451 14.62 -16.00 8.51
C SER A 451 14.17 -14.76 9.28
N GLU A 452 14.70 -14.57 10.51
CA GLU A 452 14.45 -13.39 11.35
C GLU A 452 15.54 -13.27 12.41
N ASN A 453 15.65 -12.10 13.04
CA ASN A 453 16.46 -11.91 14.23
C ASN A 453 15.99 -12.83 15.36
N LEU A 454 16.94 -13.39 16.11
CA LEU A 454 16.61 -14.35 17.15
C LEU A 454 16.55 -13.65 18.53
N PHE A 455 15.38 -13.75 19.19
CA PHE A 455 15.13 -13.08 20.45
C PHE A 455 14.18 -13.88 21.36
N PHE A 456 13.92 -13.39 22.56
CA PHE A 456 13.15 -14.10 23.61
C PHE A 456 11.78 -14.63 23.15
N ALA A 457 11.15 -14.00 22.18
CA ALA A 457 9.78 -14.35 21.76
C ALA A 457 9.74 -15.42 20.66
N ASN A 458 10.83 -15.67 19.91
CA ASN A 458 10.85 -16.63 18.80
C ASN A 458 11.88 -17.77 18.94
N ASN A 459 12.79 -17.71 19.91
CA ASN A 459 13.80 -18.74 20.12
C ASN A 459 13.22 -20.14 20.37
N LYS A 460 12.07 -20.22 21.07
CA LYS A 460 11.35 -21.49 21.32
C LYS A 460 10.89 -22.16 20.02
N VAL A 461 10.52 -21.37 19.01
CA VAL A 461 10.11 -21.89 17.70
C VAL A 461 11.30 -22.57 17.03
N LEU A 462 12.46 -21.90 17.00
CA LEU A 462 13.69 -22.48 16.44
C LEU A 462 14.08 -23.78 17.15
N VAL A 463 14.12 -23.77 18.47
CA VAL A 463 14.50 -24.96 19.27
C VAL A 463 13.52 -26.10 19.05
N SER A 464 12.20 -25.83 19.10
CA SER A 464 11.17 -26.83 18.91
C SER A 464 11.19 -27.45 17.51
N ASP A 465 11.35 -26.64 16.46
CA ASP A 465 11.41 -27.14 15.09
C ASP A 465 12.61 -28.06 14.88
N ILE A 466 13.77 -27.67 15.38
CA ILE A 466 14.99 -28.51 15.30
C ILE A 466 14.80 -29.80 16.10
N GLU A 467 14.34 -29.71 17.35
CA GLU A 467 14.19 -30.90 18.20
C GLU A 467 13.16 -31.88 17.65
N ASN A 468 12.04 -31.37 17.11
CA ASN A 468 10.99 -32.21 16.50
C ASN A 468 11.42 -32.86 15.17
N SER A 469 12.42 -32.29 14.49
CA SER A 469 12.91 -32.84 13.22
C SER A 469 13.99 -33.92 13.38
N ILE A 470 14.54 -34.11 14.60
CA ILE A 470 15.60 -35.08 14.88
C ILE A 470 15.02 -36.50 14.77
N LYS A 471 15.63 -37.29 13.91
CA LYS A 471 15.39 -38.75 13.77
C LYS A 471 16.47 -39.55 14.48
N GLU A 472 16.27 -40.86 14.66
CA GLU A 472 17.24 -41.76 15.30
C GLU A 472 18.61 -41.81 14.57
N ASP A 473 18.57 -41.61 13.26
CA ASP A 473 19.76 -41.61 12.39
C ASP A 473 20.40 -40.23 12.17
N THR A 474 19.89 -39.17 12.78
CA THR A 474 20.41 -37.82 12.64
C THR A 474 21.78 -37.66 13.31
N LYS A 475 22.78 -37.24 12.56
CA LYS A 475 24.17 -37.03 13.04
C LYS A 475 24.59 -35.57 13.08
N VAL A 476 23.99 -34.75 12.24
CA VAL A 476 24.39 -33.33 12.07
C VAL A 476 23.18 -32.44 11.99
N VAL A 477 23.22 -31.32 12.71
CA VAL A 477 22.25 -30.22 12.61
C VAL A 477 23.01 -28.95 12.23
N ILE A 478 22.58 -28.31 11.17
CA ILE A 478 23.16 -27.06 10.65
C ILE A 478 22.10 -25.98 10.68
N LEU A 479 22.33 -24.92 11.45
CA LEU A 479 21.55 -23.71 11.46
C LEU A 479 22.08 -22.74 10.39
N ASP A 480 21.31 -22.52 9.32
CA ASP A 480 21.56 -21.45 8.38
C ASP A 480 21.10 -20.11 8.99
N ALA A 481 22.08 -19.34 9.46
CA ALA A 481 21.88 -18.06 10.13
C ALA A 481 22.02 -16.84 9.18
N SER A 482 21.89 -17.04 7.87
CA SER A 482 22.09 -15.98 6.87
C SER A 482 21.14 -14.78 7.04
N ALA A 483 19.97 -14.99 7.62
CA ALA A 483 18.99 -13.95 7.91
C ALA A 483 18.94 -13.54 9.39
N ILE A 484 19.79 -14.12 10.25
CA ILE A 484 19.91 -13.72 11.65
C ILE A 484 20.96 -12.61 11.74
N ASN A 485 20.53 -11.39 12.04
CA ASN A 485 21.41 -10.24 12.16
C ASN A 485 21.66 -9.84 13.61
N SER A 486 20.81 -10.28 14.55
CA SER A 486 20.97 -9.98 15.96
C SER A 486 20.46 -11.11 16.86
N LEU A 487 21.06 -11.19 18.05
CA LEU A 487 20.72 -12.11 19.13
C LEU A 487 20.49 -11.32 20.42
N ASP A 488 19.49 -11.70 21.22
CA ASP A 488 19.38 -11.26 22.61
C ASP A 488 19.95 -12.32 23.58
N ILE A 489 20.03 -11.99 24.86
CA ILE A 489 20.59 -12.87 25.86
C ILE A 489 19.81 -14.18 25.99
N THR A 490 18.47 -14.11 25.94
CA THR A 490 17.60 -15.28 26.06
C THR A 490 17.75 -16.23 24.86
N ALA A 491 17.94 -15.68 23.68
CA ALA A 491 18.22 -16.46 22.48
C ALA A 491 19.59 -17.10 22.50
N ALA A 492 20.60 -16.38 23.02
CA ALA A 492 21.95 -16.91 23.23
C ALA A 492 21.93 -18.11 24.18
N ASP A 493 21.27 -17.99 25.35
CA ASP A 493 21.09 -19.09 26.31
C ASP A 493 20.37 -20.28 25.67
N ALA A 494 19.32 -20.02 24.86
CA ALA A 494 18.59 -21.08 24.17
C ALA A 494 19.45 -21.83 23.13
N LEU A 495 20.30 -21.11 22.38
CA LEU A 495 21.27 -21.73 21.45
C LEU A 495 22.32 -22.57 22.19
N GLU A 496 22.81 -22.09 23.33
CA GLU A 496 23.74 -22.85 24.17
C GLU A 496 23.11 -24.14 24.70
N MET A 497 21.88 -24.04 25.22
CA MET A 497 21.14 -25.22 25.68
C MET A 497 20.87 -26.21 24.56
N LEU A 498 20.50 -25.74 23.37
CA LEU A 498 20.31 -26.58 22.20
C LEU A 498 21.61 -27.29 21.80
N ALA A 499 22.73 -26.56 21.72
CA ALA A 499 24.04 -27.13 21.41
C ALA A 499 24.45 -28.21 22.43
N ALA A 500 24.24 -27.94 23.72
CA ALA A 500 24.51 -28.91 24.79
C ALA A 500 23.62 -30.16 24.73
N SER A 501 22.33 -29.98 24.42
CA SER A 501 21.36 -31.07 24.22
C SER A 501 21.76 -31.96 23.05
N LEU A 502 22.10 -31.37 21.90
CA LEU A 502 22.55 -32.10 20.71
C LEU A 502 23.88 -32.84 20.95
N LYS A 503 24.83 -32.20 21.62
CA LYS A 503 26.11 -32.80 22.00
C LYS A 503 25.92 -34.03 22.89
N LYS A 504 25.00 -34.02 23.86
CA LYS A 504 24.66 -35.18 24.71
C LYS A 504 24.09 -36.36 23.89
N ARG A 505 23.41 -36.07 22.81
CA ARG A 505 22.87 -37.09 21.87
C ARG A 505 23.91 -37.55 20.83
N GLY A 506 25.13 -37.02 20.86
CA GLY A 506 26.18 -37.31 19.88
C GLY A 506 25.96 -36.63 18.51
N ILE A 507 25.09 -35.64 18.44
CA ILE A 507 24.76 -34.88 17.22
C ILE A 507 25.66 -33.66 17.14
N LYS A 508 26.35 -33.46 16.02
CA LYS A 508 27.16 -32.27 15.77
C LYS A 508 26.26 -31.09 15.42
N PHE A 509 26.45 -29.96 16.07
CA PHE A 509 25.71 -28.73 15.80
C PHE A 509 26.59 -27.67 15.18
N TYR A 510 26.12 -27.07 14.08
CA TYR A 510 26.82 -25.99 13.40
C TYR A 510 25.91 -24.78 13.16
N ILE A 511 26.45 -23.57 13.32
CA ILE A 511 25.85 -22.29 12.94
C ILE A 511 26.65 -21.76 11.74
N THR A 512 25.95 -21.50 10.63
CA THR A 512 26.59 -21.17 9.34
C THR A 512 25.99 -19.91 8.72
N GLU A 513 26.62 -19.41 7.67
CA GLU A 513 26.16 -18.24 6.86
C GLU A 513 25.91 -16.96 7.67
N HIS A 514 26.44 -16.89 8.88
CA HIS A 514 26.22 -15.79 9.84
C HIS A 514 27.04 -14.54 9.51
N SER A 515 26.54 -13.37 9.92
CA SER A 515 27.25 -12.10 9.82
C SER A 515 28.34 -11.95 10.90
N ARG A 516 29.25 -11.00 10.69
CA ARG A 516 30.28 -10.66 11.69
C ARG A 516 29.66 -10.16 13.00
N GLU A 517 28.59 -9.40 12.88
CA GLU A 517 27.85 -8.81 14.01
C GLU A 517 27.31 -9.90 14.94
N VAL A 518 26.81 -11.00 14.41
CA VAL A 518 26.33 -12.15 15.18
C VAL A 518 27.48 -12.78 15.98
N ASN A 519 28.66 -12.95 15.37
CA ASN A 519 29.84 -13.44 16.08
C ASN A 519 30.26 -12.54 17.25
N ASP A 520 30.25 -11.22 17.04
CA ASP A 520 30.60 -10.25 18.07
C ASP A 520 29.55 -10.25 19.19
N GLN A 521 28.27 -10.42 18.88
CA GLN A 521 27.22 -10.58 19.87
C GLN A 521 27.36 -11.90 20.65
N MET A 522 27.61 -13.03 19.99
CA MET A 522 27.86 -14.31 20.65
C MET A 522 28.98 -14.22 21.70
N ARG A 523 30.08 -13.50 21.38
CA ARG A 523 31.15 -13.26 22.33
C ARG A 523 30.75 -12.41 23.53
N LYS A 524 29.95 -11.32 23.27
CA LYS A 524 29.45 -10.41 24.31
C LYS A 524 28.40 -11.08 25.21
N LEU A 525 27.60 -11.96 24.67
CA LEU A 525 26.50 -12.67 25.35
C LEU A 525 26.97 -13.95 26.07
N GLY A 526 28.27 -14.27 26.09
CA GLY A 526 28.81 -15.37 26.86
C GLY A 526 28.93 -16.70 26.11
N ILE A 527 28.34 -16.86 24.93
CA ILE A 527 28.40 -18.09 24.15
C ILE A 527 29.54 -18.13 23.12
N GLY A 528 30.54 -17.29 23.28
CA GLY A 528 31.73 -17.25 22.42
C GLY A 528 32.59 -18.53 22.43
N HIS A 529 32.41 -19.42 23.40
CA HIS A 529 33.03 -20.74 23.43
C HIS A 529 32.57 -21.63 22.27
N LEU A 530 31.33 -21.51 21.80
CA LEU A 530 30.84 -22.26 20.64
C LEU A 530 31.66 -21.96 19.38
N ILE A 531 32.15 -20.72 19.24
CA ILE A 531 33.06 -20.33 18.14
C ILE A 531 34.38 -21.05 18.28
N LYS A 532 34.95 -21.11 19.50
CA LYS A 532 36.26 -21.75 19.79
C LYS A 532 36.17 -23.26 19.65
N GLU A 533 35.04 -23.88 20.02
CA GLU A 533 34.78 -25.32 19.88
C GLU A 533 34.51 -25.76 18.44
N GLY A 534 34.42 -24.82 17.51
CA GLY A 534 34.24 -25.12 16.12
C GLY A 534 32.77 -25.34 15.69
N ALA A 535 31.79 -24.98 16.52
CA ALA A 535 30.38 -25.03 16.18
C ALA A 535 29.98 -23.93 15.19
N VAL A 536 30.82 -22.94 14.93
CA VAL A 536 30.52 -21.85 13.99
C VAL A 536 31.39 -22.01 12.74
N ARG A 537 30.76 -22.10 11.58
CA ARG A 537 31.40 -22.22 10.26
C ARG A 537 30.93 -21.16 9.31
N ARG A 538 31.77 -20.77 8.35
CA ARG A 538 31.45 -19.70 7.43
C ARG A 538 30.34 -20.08 6.46
N THR A 539 30.36 -21.32 5.98
CA THR A 539 29.38 -21.84 4.99
C THR A 539 28.81 -23.18 5.42
N ILE A 540 27.66 -23.53 4.89
CA ILE A 540 27.04 -24.85 5.07
C ILE A 540 27.98 -25.95 4.55
N LEU A 541 28.63 -25.70 3.40
CA LEU A 541 29.61 -26.63 2.84
C LEU A 541 30.77 -26.93 3.80
N ALA A 542 31.32 -25.89 4.46
CA ALA A 542 32.39 -26.06 5.43
C ALA A 542 31.93 -26.88 6.65
N ALA A 543 30.69 -26.72 7.09
CA ALA A 543 30.11 -27.51 8.17
C ALA A 543 29.91 -28.99 7.78
N LEU A 544 29.46 -29.25 6.56
CA LEU A 544 29.32 -30.63 6.02
C LEU A 544 30.69 -31.31 5.92
N HIS A 545 31.69 -30.63 5.40
CA HIS A 545 33.06 -31.16 5.31
C HIS A 545 33.63 -31.50 6.70
N ASP A 546 33.48 -30.61 7.70
CA ASP A 546 33.90 -30.86 9.09
C ASP A 546 33.09 -32.02 9.74
N ALA A 547 31.89 -32.24 9.29
CA ALA A 547 31.10 -33.38 9.73
C ALA A 547 31.53 -34.71 9.10
N GLY A 548 32.41 -34.69 8.09
CA GLY A 548 32.88 -35.83 7.35
C GLY A 548 31.95 -36.27 6.20
N ILE A 549 31.18 -35.31 5.65
CA ILE A 549 30.29 -35.52 4.52
C ILE A 549 30.95 -34.94 3.28
N GLU A 550 31.44 -35.83 2.41
CA GLU A 550 32.10 -35.44 1.16
C GLU A 550 31.09 -35.17 0.03
N GLN A 551 31.49 -34.34 -0.93
CA GLN A 551 30.73 -34.09 -2.16
C GLN A 551 30.99 -35.21 -3.21
N PRO A 552 29.97 -35.67 -3.95
CA PRO A 552 28.57 -35.28 -3.88
C PRO A 552 27.87 -35.82 -2.62
N CYS A 553 27.12 -35.00 -1.92
CA CYS A 553 26.46 -35.35 -0.67
C CYS A 553 25.46 -36.51 -0.91
N PRO A 554 25.44 -37.50 -0.01
CA PRO A 554 24.44 -38.58 -0.08
C PRO A 554 23.05 -38.03 0.25
N LEU A 555 22.15 -38.02 -0.74
CA LEU A 555 20.78 -37.51 -0.60
C LEU A 555 19.82 -38.62 -0.17
N ASP A 556 18.83 -38.27 0.62
CA ASP A 556 17.73 -39.16 1.03
C ASP A 556 16.60 -39.11 0.00
N ILE A 557 16.80 -39.83 -1.13
CA ILE A 557 15.88 -39.80 -2.26
C ILE A 557 14.97 -41.06 -2.15
N PRO A 558 13.62 -40.87 -2.13
CA PRO A 558 12.68 -41.98 -2.18
C PRO A 558 12.87 -42.87 -3.44
N GLU A 559 12.70 -44.19 -3.33
CA GLU A 559 12.87 -45.10 -4.45
C GLU A 559 11.99 -44.76 -5.67
N GLU A 560 10.77 -44.29 -5.43
CA GLU A 560 9.85 -43.87 -6.49
C GLU A 560 10.38 -42.68 -7.30
N ASP A 561 11.11 -41.78 -6.65
CA ASP A 561 11.69 -40.59 -7.29
C ASP A 561 13.05 -40.90 -7.95
N LEU A 562 13.75 -41.92 -7.47
CA LEU A 562 15.02 -42.39 -8.08
C LEU A 562 14.82 -42.87 -9.52
N GLU A 563 13.73 -43.55 -9.80
CA GLU A 563 13.38 -43.95 -11.17
C GLU A 563 12.99 -42.76 -12.06
N LYS A 564 12.29 -41.79 -11.48
CA LYS A 564 11.92 -40.54 -12.19
C LYS A 564 13.16 -39.69 -12.49
N LEU A 565 14.12 -39.65 -11.58
CA LEU A 565 15.40 -38.95 -11.76
C LEU A 565 16.29 -39.64 -12.81
N LYS A 566 16.33 -40.96 -12.84
CA LYS A 566 17.06 -41.70 -13.91
C LYS A 566 16.48 -41.43 -15.30
N ARG A 567 15.16 -41.31 -15.41
CA ARG A 567 14.50 -40.87 -16.65
C ARG A 567 14.74 -39.39 -16.96
N ARG A 568 15.02 -38.55 -15.93
CA ARG A 568 15.31 -37.12 -16.05
C ARG A 568 16.76 -36.80 -16.42
N GLU A 569 17.72 -37.68 -16.22
CA GLU A 569 19.07 -37.46 -16.75
C GLU A 569 19.07 -37.20 -18.27
N TYR A 570 18.04 -37.70 -18.97
CA TYR A 570 17.77 -37.33 -20.37
C TYR A 570 17.16 -35.93 -20.57
N PHE A 571 16.57 -35.32 -19.54
CA PHE A 571 15.82 -34.06 -19.62
C PHE A 571 16.23 -33.02 -18.55
N SER A 572 17.42 -33.16 -17.94
CA SER A 572 17.89 -32.18 -16.99
C SER A 572 18.06 -30.81 -17.67
N LEU A 573 17.35 -29.80 -17.15
CA LEU A 573 17.52 -28.42 -17.60
C LEU A 573 18.93 -27.94 -17.21
N PRO A 574 19.65 -27.22 -18.06
CA PRO A 574 20.88 -26.55 -17.66
C PRO A 574 20.65 -25.63 -16.47
N ALA A 575 21.64 -25.52 -15.57
CA ALA A 575 21.53 -24.69 -14.36
C ALA A 575 21.08 -23.23 -14.61
N GLU A 576 21.41 -22.69 -15.77
CA GLU A 576 20.99 -21.34 -16.19
C GLU A 576 19.49 -21.23 -16.51
N GLU A 577 18.83 -22.33 -16.94
CA GLU A 577 17.39 -22.32 -17.24
C GLU A 577 16.53 -22.43 -15.98
N GLU A 578 17.04 -23.13 -14.97
CA GLU A 578 16.37 -23.26 -13.69
C GLU A 578 16.38 -21.92 -12.94
N ASN A 579 17.49 -21.16 -12.99
CA ASN A 579 17.54 -19.80 -12.46
C ASN A 579 16.53 -18.87 -13.16
N THR A 580 16.34 -19.03 -14.47
CA THR A 580 15.36 -18.24 -15.23
C THR A 580 13.92 -18.57 -14.83
N LEU A 581 13.61 -19.85 -14.55
CA LEU A 581 12.30 -20.27 -14.07
C LEU A 581 12.05 -19.86 -12.62
N GLU A 582 13.07 -19.87 -11.77
CA GLU A 582 12.99 -19.35 -10.40
C GLU A 582 12.79 -17.84 -10.37
N GLU A 583 13.50 -17.08 -11.23
CA GLU A 583 13.29 -15.64 -11.41
C GLU A 583 11.87 -15.35 -11.92
N PHE A 584 11.37 -16.16 -12.85
CA PHE A 584 10.00 -16.05 -13.36
C PHE A 584 8.96 -16.40 -12.27
N ALA A 585 9.19 -17.46 -11.49
CA ALA A 585 8.35 -17.83 -10.35
C ALA A 585 8.31 -16.73 -9.29
N TRP A 586 9.46 -16.12 -9.04
CA TRP A 586 9.56 -14.98 -8.12
C TRP A 586 8.78 -13.75 -8.62
N ALA A 587 8.82 -13.47 -9.93
CA ALA A 587 8.15 -12.32 -10.53
C ALA A 587 6.63 -12.51 -10.71
N PHE A 588 6.17 -13.74 -11.03
CA PHE A 588 4.80 -13.99 -11.50
C PHE A 588 4.04 -15.08 -10.71
N GLY A 589 4.70 -15.73 -9.75
CA GLY A 589 4.12 -16.77 -8.90
C GLY A 589 4.23 -18.21 -9.46
N ASP A 590 4.19 -19.18 -8.54
CA ASP A 590 4.42 -20.61 -8.84
C ASP A 590 3.38 -21.23 -9.80
N ASP A 591 2.15 -20.74 -9.81
CA ASP A 591 1.09 -21.26 -10.67
C ASP A 591 1.29 -20.90 -12.15
N ALA A 592 1.85 -19.71 -12.42
CA ALA A 592 2.23 -19.29 -13.77
C ALA A 592 3.38 -20.18 -14.31
N VAL A 593 4.36 -20.49 -13.45
CA VAL A 593 5.46 -21.39 -13.82
C VAL A 593 4.96 -22.81 -14.12
N LYS A 594 4.07 -23.36 -13.27
CA LYS A 594 3.49 -24.69 -13.49
C LYS A 594 2.75 -24.82 -14.81
N GLU A 595 1.97 -23.78 -15.20
CA GLU A 595 1.24 -23.79 -16.45
C GLU A 595 2.21 -23.69 -17.66
N ILE A 596 3.23 -22.84 -17.58
CA ILE A 596 4.28 -22.76 -18.61
C ILE A 596 5.07 -24.06 -18.70
N GLU A 597 5.48 -24.67 -17.57
CA GLU A 597 6.16 -25.97 -17.55
C GLU A 597 5.32 -27.06 -18.19
N LYS A 598 4.05 -27.17 -17.84
CA LYS A 598 3.12 -28.15 -18.40
C LYS A 598 3.03 -28.03 -19.93
N ARG A 599 2.94 -26.81 -20.46
CA ARG A 599 2.87 -26.54 -21.90
C ARG A 599 4.18 -26.81 -22.62
N VAL A 600 5.31 -26.40 -22.00
CA VAL A 600 6.64 -26.71 -22.57
C VAL A 600 6.93 -28.19 -22.54
N LEU A 601 6.55 -28.93 -21.49
CA LEU A 601 6.65 -30.40 -21.45
C LEU A 601 5.80 -31.06 -22.54
N SER A 602 4.63 -30.52 -22.84
CA SER A 602 3.79 -30.98 -23.95
C SER A 602 4.50 -30.79 -25.29
N ILE A 603 5.16 -29.68 -25.52
CA ILE A 603 5.95 -29.39 -26.73
C ILE A 603 7.18 -30.33 -26.81
N VAL A 604 7.90 -30.49 -25.69
CA VAL A 604 9.05 -31.40 -25.62
C VAL A 604 8.61 -32.85 -25.93
N LYS A 605 7.44 -33.29 -25.44
CA LYS A 605 6.86 -34.58 -25.75
C LYS A 605 6.53 -34.71 -27.24
N GLN A 606 5.97 -33.71 -27.87
CA GLN A 606 5.73 -33.65 -29.31
C GLN A 606 7.05 -33.70 -30.10
N ILE A 607 8.12 -33.07 -29.63
CA ILE A 607 9.46 -33.16 -30.25
C ILE A 607 10.03 -34.56 -30.10
N HIS A 608 9.83 -35.22 -28.95
CA HIS A 608 10.30 -36.58 -28.75
C HIS A 608 9.57 -37.57 -29.65
N GLU A 609 8.28 -37.38 -29.87
CA GLU A 609 7.49 -38.17 -30.85
C GLU A 609 7.95 -37.89 -32.30
N ILE A 610 8.64 -36.79 -32.58
CA ILE A 610 9.27 -36.46 -33.88
C ILE A 610 10.63 -37.20 -34.03
N THR A 611 11.39 -37.36 -32.95
CA THR A 611 12.69 -38.06 -32.99
C THR A 611 12.55 -39.57 -33.12
N ASP A 612 11.39 -40.15 -32.81
CA ASP A 612 11.05 -41.54 -33.16
C ASP A 612 10.76 -41.70 -34.68
N LEU A 613 11.69 -41.23 -35.49
CA LEU A 613 11.59 -41.09 -36.95
C LEU A 613 11.37 -42.42 -37.71
N GLU A 614 11.68 -43.58 -37.10
CA GLU A 614 11.43 -44.88 -37.69
C GLU A 614 9.93 -45.25 -37.77
N LYS A 615 9.05 -44.53 -37.08
CA LYS A 615 7.63 -44.84 -36.99
C LYS A 615 6.71 -43.84 -37.73
N LEU A 616 7.24 -42.73 -38.25
CA LEU A 616 6.45 -41.71 -38.91
C LEU A 616 6.45 -41.83 -40.42
N SER A 617 5.26 -41.76 -41.03
CA SER A 617 5.12 -41.68 -42.49
C SER A 617 5.70 -40.39 -43.05
N GLU A 618 6.14 -40.35 -44.33
CA GLU A 618 6.66 -39.17 -44.99
C GLU A 618 5.71 -37.94 -44.89
N GLU A 619 4.42 -38.19 -44.86
CA GLU A 619 3.37 -37.17 -44.74
C GLU A 619 3.31 -36.57 -43.33
N GLY A 620 3.45 -37.38 -42.30
CA GLY A 620 3.47 -36.94 -40.88
C GLY A 620 4.70 -36.09 -40.53
N ILE A 621 5.84 -36.41 -41.17
CA ILE A 621 7.07 -35.58 -40.99
C ILE A 621 6.93 -34.21 -41.67
N LYS A 622 6.27 -34.19 -42.83
CA LYS A 622 6.00 -32.95 -43.57
C LYS A 622 5.08 -32.03 -42.82
N GLU A 623 4.00 -32.57 -42.26
CA GLU A 623 3.01 -31.83 -41.47
C GLU A 623 3.62 -31.21 -40.22
N LYS A 624 4.49 -31.96 -39.53
CA LYS A 624 5.18 -31.51 -38.33
C LYS A 624 6.28 -30.45 -38.64
N LEU A 625 6.99 -30.58 -39.75
CA LEU A 625 7.96 -29.55 -40.21
C LEU A 625 7.28 -28.25 -40.67
N GLU A 626 6.13 -28.34 -41.35
CA GLU A 626 5.32 -27.19 -41.71
C GLU A 626 4.78 -26.46 -40.47
N PHE A 627 4.36 -27.21 -39.44
CA PHE A 627 3.98 -26.70 -38.15
C PHE A 627 5.11 -25.88 -37.47
N TRP A 628 6.34 -26.46 -37.42
CA TRP A 628 7.50 -25.75 -36.81
C TRP A 628 7.94 -24.52 -37.58
N ASN A 629 7.93 -24.57 -38.89
CA ASN A 629 8.28 -23.44 -39.74
C ASN A 629 7.21 -22.31 -39.68
N SER A 630 5.97 -22.69 -39.42
CA SER A 630 4.89 -21.72 -39.28
C SER A 630 4.90 -20.97 -37.94
N LEU A 631 5.46 -21.57 -36.87
CA LEU A 631 5.54 -20.94 -35.55
C LEU A 631 6.46 -19.71 -35.52
N GLY A 632 7.48 -19.67 -36.39
CA GLY A 632 8.42 -18.56 -36.45
C GLY A 632 7.96 -17.35 -37.27
N ALA A 633 6.85 -17.47 -38.01
CA ALA A 633 6.30 -16.39 -38.87
C ALA A 633 5.03 -15.75 -38.29
N LEU A 634 4.65 -16.11 -37.07
CA LEU A 634 3.41 -15.68 -36.44
C LEU A 634 3.60 -14.43 -35.59
N ASP A 635 2.60 -13.56 -35.57
CA ASP A 635 2.55 -12.50 -34.57
C ASP A 635 2.40 -13.06 -33.15
N GLU A 636 2.63 -12.19 -32.16
CA GLU A 636 2.64 -12.60 -30.73
C GLU A 636 1.33 -13.26 -30.29
N ASP A 637 0.18 -12.83 -30.80
CA ASP A 637 -1.14 -13.35 -30.44
C ASP A 637 -1.40 -14.72 -31.07
N GLU A 638 -1.03 -14.87 -32.32
CA GLU A 638 -1.20 -16.14 -33.06
C GLU A 638 -0.21 -17.21 -32.58
N LEU A 639 1.02 -16.79 -32.17
CA LEU A 639 1.99 -17.70 -31.57
C LEU A 639 1.45 -18.31 -30.25
N LEU A 640 0.94 -17.48 -29.36
CA LEU A 640 0.33 -17.92 -28.09
C LEU A 640 -0.89 -18.81 -28.30
N ARG A 641 -1.72 -18.48 -29.28
CA ARG A 641 -2.92 -19.27 -29.65
C ARG A 641 -2.57 -20.64 -30.20
N ARG A 642 -1.58 -20.76 -31.06
CA ARG A 642 -1.13 -22.06 -31.61
C ARG A 642 -0.39 -22.92 -30.59
N MET A 643 0.21 -22.28 -29.58
CA MET A 643 0.78 -22.99 -28.44
C MET A 643 -0.29 -23.43 -27.43
N GLU A 644 -1.58 -23.27 -27.72
CA GLU A 644 -2.70 -23.55 -26.81
C GLU A 644 -2.62 -22.77 -25.49
N LEU A 645 -1.85 -21.67 -25.45
CA LEU A 645 -1.80 -20.75 -24.33
C LEU A 645 -2.89 -19.69 -24.55
N HIS A 646 -4.03 -19.89 -23.88
CA HIS A 646 -5.06 -18.82 -23.83
C HIS A 646 -4.63 -17.77 -22.81
N LEU A 647 -4.64 -16.49 -23.23
CA LEU A 647 -4.38 -15.35 -22.34
C LEU A 647 -5.28 -15.35 -21.10
N ASP A 648 -6.47 -15.95 -21.21
CA ASP A 648 -7.44 -16.03 -20.12
C ASP A 648 -7.06 -17.03 -19.04
N ASP A 649 -6.21 -18.00 -19.35
CA ASP A 649 -5.73 -19.03 -18.42
C ASP A 649 -4.50 -18.58 -17.59
N LEU A 650 -3.91 -17.42 -17.93
CA LEU A 650 -2.75 -16.86 -17.25
C LEU A 650 -3.17 -15.90 -16.13
N PRO A 651 -2.43 -15.82 -15.01
CA PRO A 651 -2.61 -14.80 -13.99
C PRO A 651 -2.54 -13.38 -14.58
N SER A 652 -3.27 -12.43 -13.99
CA SER A 652 -3.40 -11.05 -14.51
C SER A 652 -2.06 -10.34 -14.74
N ASP A 653 -1.09 -10.61 -13.86
CA ASP A 653 0.23 -10.00 -13.87
C ASP A 653 1.09 -10.50 -15.05
N VAL A 654 0.85 -11.74 -15.49
CA VAL A 654 1.53 -12.36 -16.65
C VAL A 654 0.91 -11.86 -17.96
N LYS A 655 -0.39 -11.55 -17.96
CA LYS A 655 -1.07 -10.97 -19.13
C LYS A 655 -0.49 -9.61 -19.54
N GLU A 656 -0.09 -8.79 -18.56
CA GLU A 656 0.53 -7.47 -18.78
C GLU A 656 1.97 -7.58 -19.32
N ASN A 657 2.65 -8.71 -19.11
CA ASN A 657 4.03 -8.94 -19.51
C ASN A 657 4.19 -10.01 -20.63
N LYS A 658 3.26 -10.01 -21.57
CA LYS A 658 3.18 -10.90 -22.72
C LYS A 658 4.52 -11.07 -23.46
N LYS A 659 5.28 -9.99 -23.64
CA LYS A 659 6.57 -9.98 -24.30
C LYS A 659 7.63 -10.84 -23.59
N LEU A 660 7.60 -10.85 -22.25
CA LEU A 660 8.52 -11.64 -21.43
C LEU A 660 8.24 -13.15 -21.55
N VAL A 661 6.95 -13.53 -21.60
CA VAL A 661 6.53 -14.93 -21.79
C VAL A 661 7.02 -15.45 -23.16
N ILE A 662 6.85 -14.66 -24.19
CA ILE A 662 7.29 -15.02 -25.55
C ILE A 662 8.81 -15.13 -25.62
N GLU A 663 9.55 -14.18 -25.03
CA GLU A 663 11.01 -14.22 -24.97
C GLU A 663 11.53 -15.46 -24.24
N LEU A 664 10.88 -15.89 -23.17
CA LEU A 664 11.20 -17.10 -22.41
C LEU A 664 10.99 -18.36 -23.24
N ILE A 665 9.88 -18.42 -23.97
CA ILE A 665 9.54 -19.53 -24.87
C ILE A 665 10.55 -19.62 -26.03
N GLU A 666 10.89 -18.50 -26.66
CA GLU A 666 11.86 -18.45 -27.75
C GLU A 666 13.27 -18.78 -27.31
N ARG A 667 13.70 -18.30 -26.13
CA ARG A 667 15.01 -18.62 -25.56
C ARG A 667 15.15 -20.12 -25.28
N ARG A 668 14.10 -20.76 -24.78
CA ARG A 668 14.06 -22.18 -24.51
C ARG A 668 14.06 -23.02 -25.81
N ARG A 669 13.35 -22.58 -26.83
CA ARG A 669 13.35 -23.16 -28.18
C ARG A 669 14.75 -23.15 -28.82
N ARG A 670 15.47 -22.02 -28.73
CA ARG A 670 16.85 -21.89 -29.25
C ARG A 670 17.80 -22.85 -28.54
N LYS A 671 17.78 -22.92 -27.25
CA LYS A 671 18.63 -23.84 -26.45
C LYS A 671 18.34 -25.31 -26.73
N LEU A 672 17.08 -25.68 -26.92
CA LEU A 672 16.71 -27.05 -27.28
C LEU A 672 17.22 -27.43 -28.67
N ARG A 673 17.14 -26.54 -29.64
CA ARG A 673 17.71 -26.70 -30.98
C ARG A 673 19.22 -26.88 -30.91
N ASP A 674 19.93 -26.01 -30.17
CA ASP A 674 21.37 -26.06 -30.04
C ASP A 674 21.87 -27.35 -29.36
N ARG A 675 21.05 -27.88 -28.46
CA ARG A 675 21.32 -29.17 -27.79
C ARG A 675 21.12 -30.34 -28.72
N LEU A 676 20.03 -30.38 -29.49
CA LEU A 676 19.80 -31.41 -30.53
C LEU A 676 20.92 -31.40 -31.60
N LEU A 677 21.39 -30.20 -31.99
CA LEU A 677 22.54 -30.02 -32.88
C LEU A 677 23.85 -30.61 -32.33
N LYS A 678 24.06 -30.55 -31.00
CA LYS A 678 25.25 -31.10 -30.33
C LYS A 678 25.19 -32.60 -30.07
N GLU A 679 24.05 -33.09 -29.64
CA GLU A 679 23.88 -34.47 -29.16
C GLU A 679 23.52 -35.47 -30.28
N HIS A 680 22.87 -34.97 -31.36
CA HIS A 680 22.40 -35.77 -32.50
C HIS A 680 22.67 -35.08 -33.84
N PRO A 681 23.94 -34.85 -34.21
CA PRO A 681 24.29 -34.19 -35.47
C PRO A 681 23.76 -34.91 -36.71
N GLU A 682 23.64 -36.26 -36.67
CA GLU A 682 23.09 -37.09 -37.75
C GLU A 682 21.60 -36.79 -38.03
N ILE A 683 20.83 -36.44 -37.00
CA ILE A 683 19.39 -36.08 -37.17
C ILE A 683 19.28 -34.71 -37.85
N VAL A 684 20.15 -33.79 -37.48
CA VAL A 684 20.16 -32.43 -38.07
C VAL A 684 20.60 -32.45 -39.52
N GLU A 685 21.65 -33.24 -39.85
CA GLU A 685 22.12 -33.40 -41.22
C GLU A 685 21.01 -34.03 -42.09
N HIS A 686 20.27 -34.98 -41.58
CA HIS A 686 19.12 -35.59 -42.27
C HIS A 686 17.93 -34.64 -42.46
N ILE A 687 17.68 -33.77 -41.47
CA ILE A 687 16.66 -32.70 -41.55
C ILE A 687 17.09 -31.63 -42.57
N GLU A 688 18.36 -31.23 -42.59
CA GLU A 688 18.87 -30.26 -43.57
C GLU A 688 18.89 -30.83 -45.01
N GLU A 689 19.32 -32.06 -45.20
CA GLU A 689 19.23 -32.72 -46.52
C GLU A 689 17.79 -32.84 -47.03
N ARG A 690 16.81 -33.17 -46.15
CA ARG A 690 15.40 -33.17 -46.53
C ARG A 690 14.84 -31.80 -46.83
N ARG A 691 15.24 -30.79 -46.04
CA ARG A 691 14.91 -29.39 -46.27
C ARG A 691 15.40 -28.91 -47.63
N GLU A 692 16.66 -29.18 -47.99
CA GLU A 692 17.18 -28.87 -49.31
C GLU A 692 16.45 -29.57 -50.44
N ARG A 693 16.04 -30.85 -50.25
CA ARG A 693 15.22 -31.57 -51.23
C ARG A 693 13.83 -30.92 -51.38
N LEU A 694 13.25 -30.44 -50.28
CA LEU A 694 11.96 -29.75 -50.27
C LEU A 694 12.06 -28.37 -50.93
N GLU A 695 13.10 -27.61 -50.59
CA GLU A 695 13.39 -26.30 -51.23
C GLU A 695 13.54 -26.43 -52.75
N ARG A 696 14.28 -27.45 -53.22
CA ARG A 696 14.41 -27.74 -54.66
C ARG A 696 13.11 -28.17 -55.34
N ARG A 697 12.18 -28.81 -54.61
CA ARG A 697 10.83 -29.14 -55.10
C ARG A 697 9.92 -27.91 -55.14
N LEU A 698 9.93 -27.09 -54.07
CA LEU A 698 9.17 -25.84 -53.98
C LEU A 698 9.64 -24.79 -55.01
N GLU A 699 10.96 -24.72 -55.27
CA GLU A 699 11.53 -23.86 -56.30
C GLU A 699 10.98 -24.14 -57.70
N LYS A 700 10.65 -25.42 -57.96
CA LYS A 700 10.01 -25.85 -59.21
C LYS A 700 8.50 -25.61 -59.26
N GLN A 701 7.82 -25.54 -58.09
CA GLN A 701 6.37 -25.42 -58.03
C GLN A 701 5.88 -23.98 -57.65
N ASN A 702 6.64 -23.24 -56.89
CA ASN A 702 6.29 -21.86 -56.49
C ASN A 702 7.55 -21.03 -56.11
N PRO A 703 8.18 -20.35 -57.12
CA PRO A 703 9.41 -19.59 -56.94
C PRO A 703 9.31 -18.43 -55.96
N ASP A 704 8.12 -17.85 -55.76
CA ASP A 704 7.91 -16.71 -54.89
C ASP A 704 7.84 -17.11 -53.39
N ALA A 705 7.44 -18.34 -53.11
CA ALA A 705 7.50 -18.89 -51.75
C ALA A 705 8.95 -19.12 -51.28
N VAL A 706 9.85 -19.52 -52.19
CA VAL A 706 11.24 -19.74 -51.90
C VAL A 706 12.00 -18.43 -51.70
N LYS A 707 11.63 -17.36 -52.41
CA LYS A 707 12.20 -16.01 -52.21
C LYS A 707 11.89 -15.48 -50.81
N ARG A 708 10.67 -15.72 -50.30
CA ARG A 708 10.29 -15.35 -48.91
C ARG A 708 11.06 -16.17 -47.88
N LEU A 709 11.31 -17.45 -48.16
CA LEU A 709 12.11 -18.33 -47.30
C LEU A 709 13.60 -17.94 -47.28
N LYS A 710 14.16 -17.43 -48.36
CA LYS A 710 15.56 -16.96 -48.44
C LYS A 710 15.76 -15.61 -47.74
N HIS A 711 14.81 -14.70 -47.83
CA HIS A 711 14.85 -13.43 -47.11
C HIS A 711 14.90 -13.61 -45.60
N TRP A 712 14.26 -14.66 -45.14
CA TRP A 712 14.22 -15.07 -43.72
C TRP A 712 15.55 -15.65 -43.21
N LYS A 713 16.38 -16.20 -44.10
CA LYS A 713 17.69 -16.77 -43.75
C LYS A 713 18.73 -15.70 -43.46
N ASP A 714 18.57 -14.52 -44.04
CA ASP A 714 19.53 -13.39 -43.94
C ASP A 714 19.24 -12.49 -42.69
N GLU A 715 18.10 -12.61 -42.07
CA GLU A 715 17.75 -11.89 -40.82
C GLU A 715 18.06 -12.68 -39.51
N GLU A 716 18.45 -13.97 -39.63
CA GLU A 716 18.79 -14.85 -38.49
C GLU A 716 20.31 -15.10 -38.28
N ILE A 717 21.21 -14.32 -38.95
CA ILE A 717 22.66 -14.38 -38.67
C ILE A 717 23.10 -13.18 -37.80
#